data_04c24b5ce126fb6f477613428165a485
#
_entry.id   04c24b5ce126fb6f477613428165a485
#
_cell.length_a   1.000
_cell.length_b   1.000
_cell.length_c   1.000
_cell.angle_alpha   90.00
_cell.angle_beta   90.00
_cell.angle_gamma   90.00
#
_symmetry.space_group_name_H-M   'P 1'
#
loop_
_entity.id
_entity.type
_entity.pdbx_description
1 polymer ?
#
loop_
_entity_poly.entity_id
_entity_poly.type
_entity_poly.pdbx_seq_one_letter_code
_entity_poly.pdbx_strand_id
1 'polypeptide(L)'
;MVVLVATWSFSSCAGTSKGQSTPTVSLSASANSITSGQNVTLTWQSSNANSVNITATAGGKTRTVTTSSQASGSITDAPTGTTTYTATATGPGGSSTPATAKVEVSAATPQVTQFTVSPGSINSGQTVTIAWKATNATTVTITTDSGRTVTTTSQSSGTLTDAPVANTTYTAVASGQGGSSKPVTAQVKVTTLPPQITQFTANPTSVSAGQTTTLTWATTSATSVTFNPEIPLGDDSGPAPTSGSAVVPINQTTIFSLTATGPGGTAGPQTVTVTVPLSLSFSASPSTINPGQQVTLTWQITGGTPTAFTVVDGANHAVCNPCAIPQGSATVNPSVTTIYTATATASDGSKISQSATVNVNNTNTGVIKHIFFMLQENRSFDMYFGQLGAYRPGRLAQFGITDTQTIDAFNPTVTLTNHNTGGTAQPFHETTVCTENLTPSWDESHHDTNLVGGDSAWSTTNTFTDSSFAMDNFLDTTGEQHSPYDPIGTRAMGYYNQDDLPYYYDLATFFPTSDTWHSPILANTVPNRMYLMAATSFGHEYPDNGDHPLYAAPTIFRAMNDANVSWLYYYRDGVFLANFQDFTDPDIQPKVFPYTDLLDRLAGKCSGSSCDPDKALPQVIFIDSASGASGLDEHPDNNIQSGAAYVQTFIQALMQSDAWQDSVFILTYDEGGGLYDHVPPFMVPPPDDTAPGQCPDPNNGSANYCQVGKLGGTFNLTGFRVPVIVISPYAKPDFVSHTPRDYTAILAFIETHFNVPALTQRDLYWQDPSRSMDEFFDFTTPALLSPPGGGGQTWTQVLNPQTTTGVCDPSKETGP
;
A
#
# COMPACT_ATOMS: atom_id res chain seq x y z
N MET A 1 59.74 -12.41 -76.64
CA MET A 1 61.15 -12.46 -77.16
C MET A 1 61.16 -13.65 -78.18
N VAL A 2 61.03 -13.32 -79.47
CA VAL A 2 61.05 -14.29 -80.55
C VAL A 2 62.33 -14.09 -81.27
N VAL A 3 63.16 -15.04 -81.23
CA VAL A 3 64.41 -15.09 -81.87
C VAL A 3 64.20 -15.36 -83.35
N LEU A 4 64.58 -14.47 -84.16
CA LEU A 4 64.66 -14.61 -85.61
C LEU A 4 65.97 -15.36 -85.94
N VAL A 5 65.90 -16.52 -86.58
CA VAL A 5 67.05 -17.16 -87.20
C VAL A 5 66.90 -17.03 -88.72
N ALA A 6 67.72 -16.18 -89.27
CA ALA A 6 67.93 -16.10 -90.69
C ALA A 6 69.07 -17.03 -91.04
N THR A 7 68.90 -17.94 -91.98
CA THR A 7 69.91 -18.65 -92.57
C THR A 7 70.03 -18.17 -94.03
N TRP A 8 71.20 -17.64 -94.37
CA TRP A 8 71.59 -17.34 -95.74
C TRP A 8 72.35 -18.54 -96.32
N SER A 9 71.97 -18.87 -97.50
CA SER A 9 72.83 -19.76 -98.31
C SER A 9 72.97 -19.15 -99.70
N PHE A 10 74.20 -18.84 -100.05
CA PHE A 10 74.63 -18.55 -101.37
C PHE A 10 74.86 -19.81 -102.24
N SER A 11 74.44 -19.80 -103.45
CA SER A 11 75.21 -20.39 -104.49
C SER A 11 74.64 -20.06 -105.88
N SER A 12 75.52 -19.58 -106.59
CA SER A 12 75.99 -19.42 -107.94
C SER A 12 75.19 -19.83 -109.20
N CYS A 13 75.18 -18.98 -110.10
CA CYS A 13 74.95 -18.89 -111.51
C CYS A 13 75.12 -20.16 -112.41
N ALA A 14 74.16 -20.38 -113.23
CA ALA A 14 74.34 -20.61 -114.71
C ALA A 14 72.93 -20.51 -115.39
N GLY A 15 72.89 -19.83 -116.32
CA GLY A 15 72.16 -19.36 -117.46
C GLY A 15 70.97 -20.14 -118.03
N THR A 16 70.03 -19.32 -118.41
CA THR A 16 69.12 -19.52 -119.57
C THR A 16 67.85 -20.32 -119.40
N SER A 17 66.91 -19.63 -119.50
CA SER A 17 65.52 -19.57 -120.00
C SER A 17 64.51 -19.06 -118.99
N LYS A 18 63.78 -18.04 -119.41
CA LYS A 18 62.74 -17.41 -118.60
C LYS A 18 61.60 -18.34 -118.38
N GLY A 19 61.60 -19.15 -117.31
CA GLY A 19 60.42 -19.72 -116.71
C GLY A 19 59.89 -18.74 -115.67
N GLN A 20 58.59 -18.31 -115.79
CA GLN A 20 57.98 -17.46 -114.75
C GLN A 20 57.93 -18.22 -113.46
N SER A 21 58.58 -17.71 -112.43
CA SER A 21 58.62 -18.29 -111.08
C SER A 21 57.27 -18.36 -110.44
N THR A 22 56.89 -19.49 -109.90
CA THR A 22 55.62 -19.60 -109.16
C THR A 22 55.61 -18.72 -107.98
N PRO A 23 54.43 -18.01 -107.59
CA PRO A 23 54.32 -17.17 -106.42
C PRO A 23 54.49 -18.02 -105.17
N THR A 24 55.02 -17.34 -104.14
CA THR A 24 55.05 -17.91 -102.78
C THR A 24 54.37 -16.93 -101.86
N VAL A 25 53.76 -17.51 -100.75
CA VAL A 25 53.15 -16.61 -99.65
C VAL A 25 53.42 -17.28 -98.34
N SER A 26 53.69 -16.46 -97.34
CA SER A 26 53.65 -16.86 -95.93
C SER A 26 52.54 -16.04 -95.19
N LEU A 27 51.94 -16.58 -94.23
CA LEU A 27 50.93 -16.03 -93.41
C LEU A 27 51.18 -16.30 -91.97
N SER A 28 51.12 -15.35 -91.14
CA SER A 28 51.19 -15.43 -89.63
C SER A 28 50.06 -14.67 -88.94
N ALA A 29 49.65 -15.06 -87.80
CA ALA A 29 48.77 -14.39 -86.94
C ALA A 29 49.49 -13.97 -85.65
N SER A 30 49.14 -12.70 -85.11
CA SER A 30 49.80 -12.19 -83.97
C SER A 30 49.50 -12.99 -82.67
N ALA A 31 48.48 -13.84 -82.70
CA ALA A 31 48.16 -14.80 -81.65
C ALA A 31 47.51 -16.08 -82.21
N ASN A 32 47.82 -17.21 -81.60
CA ASN A 32 47.26 -18.54 -82.03
C ASN A 32 45.99 -18.89 -81.23
N SER A 33 45.68 -18.04 -80.08
CA SER A 33 44.50 -18.18 -79.27
C SER A 33 44.08 -16.82 -78.77
N ILE A 34 42.84 -16.54 -78.87
CA ILE A 34 42.22 -15.30 -78.37
C ILE A 34 40.87 -15.59 -77.68
N THR A 35 40.36 -14.60 -76.87
CA THR A 35 38.98 -14.69 -76.48
C THR A 35 38.11 -14.06 -77.59
N SER A 36 36.90 -14.54 -77.69
CA SER A 36 35.92 -14.16 -78.74
C SER A 36 35.80 -12.62 -78.85
N GLY A 37 36.03 -12.14 -80.13
CA GLY A 37 35.93 -10.71 -80.40
C GLY A 37 37.20 -9.87 -80.18
N GLN A 38 38.29 -10.53 -79.68
CA GLN A 38 39.59 -9.82 -79.58
C GLN A 38 40.21 -9.80 -80.98
N ASN A 39 40.98 -8.73 -81.20
CA ASN A 39 41.64 -8.45 -82.46
C ASN A 39 42.88 -9.40 -82.60
N VAL A 40 43.06 -9.99 -83.81
CA VAL A 40 44.26 -10.64 -84.26
C VAL A 40 44.77 -9.94 -85.51
N THR A 41 46.05 -9.67 -85.54
CA THR A 41 46.69 -9.11 -86.74
C THR A 41 47.28 -10.21 -87.56
N LEU A 42 46.87 -10.33 -88.82
CA LEU A 42 47.44 -11.22 -89.83
C LEU A 42 48.52 -10.48 -90.63
N THR A 43 49.69 -11.04 -90.75
CA THR A 43 50.80 -10.48 -91.51
C THR A 43 51.18 -11.51 -92.59
N TRP A 44 51.30 -11.01 -93.83
CA TRP A 44 51.72 -11.86 -95.00
C TRP A 44 52.91 -11.21 -95.62
N GLN A 45 53.68 -12.14 -96.32
CA GLN A 45 54.76 -11.80 -97.15
C GLN A 45 54.71 -12.68 -98.38
N SER A 46 54.79 -12.18 -99.54
CA SER A 46 54.73 -12.89 -100.78
C SER A 46 55.88 -12.51 -101.74
N SER A 47 56.27 -13.39 -102.66
CA SER A 47 57.23 -13.14 -103.78
C SER A 47 56.63 -13.66 -105.09
N ASN A 48 57.00 -13.04 -106.22
CA ASN A 48 56.55 -13.34 -107.60
C ASN A 48 54.99 -13.26 -107.67
N ALA A 49 54.32 -12.45 -106.93
CA ALA A 49 52.87 -12.38 -106.83
C ALA A 49 52.41 -11.00 -107.27
N ASN A 50 51.28 -10.91 -107.97
CA ASN A 50 50.57 -9.67 -108.32
C ASN A 50 49.44 -9.38 -107.34
N SER A 51 49.00 -10.40 -106.63
CA SER A 51 48.01 -10.25 -105.60
C SER A 51 48.04 -11.37 -104.54
N VAL A 52 47.71 -11.05 -103.39
CA VAL A 52 47.50 -12.03 -102.23
C VAL A 52 46.03 -11.88 -101.76
N ASN A 53 45.35 -12.97 -101.69
CA ASN A 53 43.99 -13.14 -101.18
C ASN A 53 44.06 -13.84 -99.86
N ILE A 54 43.55 -13.26 -98.84
CA ILE A 54 43.43 -13.93 -97.48
C ILE A 54 41.95 -14.14 -97.22
N THR A 55 41.64 -15.36 -96.93
CA THR A 55 40.30 -15.85 -96.56
C THR A 55 40.33 -16.33 -95.10
N ALA A 56 39.20 -16.16 -94.42
CA ALA A 56 38.97 -16.69 -93.09
C ALA A 56 37.85 -17.75 -93.15
N THR A 57 38.11 -18.88 -92.58
CA THR A 57 37.14 -19.98 -92.48
C THR A 57 36.83 -20.30 -91.02
N ALA A 58 35.61 -20.12 -90.65
CA ALA A 58 35.13 -20.49 -89.38
C ALA A 58 33.77 -21.16 -89.43
N GLY A 59 33.55 -22.26 -88.69
CA GLY A 59 32.32 -23.04 -88.73
C GLY A 59 31.83 -23.45 -90.11
N GLY A 60 32.81 -23.79 -90.99
CA GLY A 60 32.51 -24.21 -92.35
C GLY A 60 32.15 -23.08 -93.31
N LYS A 61 32.15 -21.85 -92.92
CA LYS A 61 31.89 -20.62 -93.70
C LYS A 61 33.19 -19.90 -93.98
N THR A 62 33.46 -19.62 -95.30
CA THR A 62 34.65 -18.91 -95.74
C THR A 62 34.24 -17.48 -96.13
N ARG A 63 34.99 -16.47 -95.72
CA ARG A 63 34.88 -15.04 -96.11
C ARG A 63 36.26 -14.50 -96.55
N THR A 64 36.27 -13.64 -97.45
CA THR A 64 37.50 -12.89 -97.82
C THR A 64 37.77 -11.89 -96.70
N VAL A 65 39.02 -11.86 -96.20
CA VAL A 65 39.50 -10.92 -95.21
C VAL A 65 40.12 -9.67 -95.98
N THR A 66 40.90 -9.99 -96.93
CA THR A 66 41.48 -8.93 -97.82
C THR A 66 42.00 -9.56 -99.10
N THR A 67 42.02 -8.72 -100.22
CA THR A 67 42.79 -9.00 -101.43
C THR A 67 43.76 -7.83 -101.63
N SER A 68 45.04 -8.10 -101.63
CA SER A 68 46.05 -7.01 -101.68
C SER A 68 46.98 -7.22 -102.92
N SER A 69 47.32 -6.14 -103.54
CA SER A 69 48.34 -6.11 -104.55
C SER A 69 49.75 -5.87 -104.02
N GLN A 70 49.87 -5.69 -102.68
CA GLN A 70 51.20 -5.44 -102.09
C GLN A 70 51.86 -6.82 -101.71
N ALA A 71 53.16 -6.91 -101.94
CA ALA A 71 53.96 -8.12 -101.69
C ALA A 71 53.99 -8.42 -100.14
N SER A 72 53.80 -7.46 -99.29
CA SER A 72 53.73 -7.72 -97.87
C SER A 72 52.73 -6.75 -97.27
N GLY A 73 52.11 -7.14 -96.17
CA GLY A 73 51.16 -6.29 -95.48
C GLY A 73 50.67 -6.98 -94.22
N SER A 74 49.82 -6.18 -93.51
CA SER A 74 49.09 -6.70 -92.32
C SER A 74 47.65 -6.23 -92.38
N ILE A 75 46.75 -7.02 -91.73
CA ILE A 75 45.34 -6.71 -91.55
C ILE A 75 44.88 -7.22 -90.17
N THR A 76 44.04 -6.52 -89.54
CA THR A 76 43.41 -6.95 -88.29
C THR A 76 42.03 -7.53 -88.58
N ASP A 77 41.74 -8.61 -87.93
CA ASP A 77 40.41 -9.28 -87.85
C ASP A 77 40.00 -9.57 -86.39
N ALA A 78 38.75 -9.73 -86.15
CA ALA A 78 38.23 -10.00 -84.80
C ALA A 78 37.31 -11.27 -84.90
N PRO A 79 37.86 -12.45 -84.96
CA PRO A 79 37.06 -13.63 -85.09
C PRO A 79 36.28 -13.99 -83.80
N THR A 80 35.00 -14.36 -83.97
CA THR A 80 34.14 -14.74 -82.82
C THR A 80 34.07 -16.23 -82.58
N GLY A 81 34.74 -17.01 -83.46
CA GLY A 81 34.92 -18.49 -83.39
C GLY A 81 36.23 -18.90 -83.95
N THR A 82 36.73 -20.10 -83.60
CA THR A 82 37.96 -20.63 -84.05
C THR A 82 38.04 -20.53 -85.60
N THR A 83 39.04 -19.80 -86.10
CA THR A 83 39.15 -19.39 -87.47
C THR A 83 40.45 -19.82 -88.03
N THR A 84 40.42 -20.45 -89.23
CA THR A 84 41.63 -20.71 -90.07
C THR A 84 41.68 -19.68 -91.17
N TYR A 85 42.76 -18.94 -91.18
CA TYR A 85 43.11 -17.97 -92.23
C TYR A 85 43.93 -18.69 -93.28
N THR A 86 43.64 -18.43 -94.51
CA THR A 86 44.34 -18.98 -95.66
C THR A 86 44.77 -17.87 -96.61
N ALA A 87 46.03 -17.74 -96.81
CA ALA A 87 46.57 -16.77 -97.83
C ALA A 87 46.95 -17.58 -99.09
N THR A 88 46.56 -16.98 -100.26
CA THR A 88 46.97 -17.52 -101.62
C THR A 88 47.47 -16.32 -102.41
N ALA A 89 48.66 -16.41 -102.92
CA ALA A 89 49.26 -15.44 -103.80
C ALA A 89 49.13 -15.85 -105.27
N THR A 90 48.78 -14.89 -106.11
CA THR A 90 48.63 -15.12 -107.60
C THR A 90 49.51 -14.24 -108.39
N GLY A 91 50.30 -14.73 -109.32
CA GLY A 91 51.21 -13.98 -110.12
C GLY A 91 51.32 -14.56 -111.53
N PRO A 92 52.20 -14.09 -112.45
CA PRO A 92 52.34 -14.54 -113.79
C PRO A 92 52.76 -16.05 -113.95
N GLY A 93 53.29 -16.61 -112.85
CA GLY A 93 53.64 -17.98 -112.70
C GLY A 93 52.55 -18.95 -112.17
N GLY A 94 51.28 -18.48 -112.00
CA GLY A 94 50.18 -19.17 -111.50
C GLY A 94 49.83 -18.77 -110.03
N SER A 95 49.32 -19.65 -109.21
CA SER A 95 49.00 -19.42 -107.83
C SER A 95 49.93 -20.17 -106.86
N SER A 96 50.21 -19.61 -105.71
CA SER A 96 51.02 -20.17 -104.64
C SER A 96 50.31 -21.45 -103.99
N THR A 97 51.10 -22.25 -103.38
CA THR A 97 50.55 -23.08 -102.34
C THR A 97 49.94 -22.20 -101.24
N PRO A 98 48.74 -22.54 -100.71
CA PRO A 98 48.13 -21.78 -99.66
C PRO A 98 48.94 -21.85 -98.33
N ALA A 99 49.15 -20.68 -97.70
CA ALA A 99 49.67 -20.61 -96.31
C ALA A 99 48.53 -20.41 -95.34
N THR A 100 48.55 -21.08 -94.22
CA THR A 100 47.48 -21.02 -93.24
C THR A 100 47.93 -20.56 -91.84
N ALA A 101 47.07 -19.83 -91.16
CA ALA A 101 47.24 -19.51 -89.78
C ALA A 101 45.95 -19.80 -89.06
N LYS A 102 45.96 -20.61 -87.98
CA LYS A 102 44.78 -20.97 -87.19
C LYS A 102 44.80 -20.13 -85.92
N VAL A 103 43.62 -19.49 -85.57
CA VAL A 103 43.42 -18.80 -84.37
C VAL A 103 42.24 -19.48 -83.62
N GLU A 104 42.56 -20.05 -82.52
CA GLU A 104 41.58 -20.63 -81.64
C GLU A 104 40.87 -19.52 -80.79
N VAL A 105 39.54 -19.59 -80.72
CA VAL A 105 38.73 -18.60 -80.03
C VAL A 105 37.98 -19.31 -78.92
N SER A 106 38.29 -18.90 -77.68
CA SER A 106 37.59 -19.38 -76.51
C SER A 106 36.47 -18.34 -76.08
N ALA A 107 35.41 -18.84 -75.58
CA ALA A 107 34.35 -18.02 -75.05
C ALA A 107 34.84 -17.31 -73.75
N ALA A 108 34.43 -16.07 -73.53
CA ALA A 108 34.74 -15.32 -72.29
C ALA A 108 34.02 -15.98 -71.12
N THR A 109 34.76 -16.12 -69.97
CA THR A 109 34.21 -16.66 -68.73
C THR A 109 33.09 -15.80 -68.19
N PRO A 110 31.96 -16.40 -67.84
CA PRO A 110 30.90 -15.65 -67.14
C PRO A 110 31.37 -15.03 -65.83
N GLN A 111 30.82 -13.87 -65.50
CA GLN A 111 31.11 -13.18 -64.26
C GLN A 111 29.80 -12.59 -63.69
N VAL A 112 29.60 -12.74 -62.39
CA VAL A 112 28.60 -11.99 -61.62
C VAL A 112 29.25 -10.66 -61.23
N THR A 113 28.80 -9.58 -61.85
CA THR A 113 29.40 -8.22 -61.66
C THR A 113 28.74 -7.42 -60.54
N GLN A 114 27.51 -7.82 -60.14
CA GLN A 114 26.78 -7.29 -59.04
C GLN A 114 25.89 -8.37 -58.45
N PHE A 115 25.89 -8.49 -57.11
CA PHE A 115 24.98 -9.34 -56.39
C PHE A 115 24.72 -8.69 -55.00
N THR A 116 23.48 -8.34 -54.71
CA THR A 116 23.10 -7.65 -53.46
C THR A 116 21.79 -8.17 -52.96
N VAL A 117 21.65 -8.14 -51.62
CA VAL A 117 20.42 -8.44 -50.90
C VAL A 117 20.12 -7.25 -49.99
N SER A 118 18.95 -6.68 -50.11
CA SER A 118 18.57 -5.47 -49.38
C SER A 118 17.12 -5.56 -48.91
N PRO A 119 16.86 -5.19 -47.63
CA PRO A 119 17.80 -4.80 -46.58
C PRO A 119 18.66 -6.00 -46.13
N GLY A 120 19.87 -5.71 -45.62
CA GLY A 120 20.80 -6.73 -45.07
C GLY A 120 20.43 -7.27 -43.70
N SER A 121 19.39 -6.68 -43.03
CA SER A 121 18.83 -7.19 -41.79
C SER A 121 17.32 -6.96 -41.78
N ILE A 122 16.60 -7.99 -41.38
CA ILE A 122 15.11 -7.99 -41.34
C ILE A 122 14.62 -8.72 -40.10
N ASN A 123 13.35 -8.50 -39.74
CA ASN A 123 12.65 -9.42 -38.85
C ASN A 123 12.20 -10.69 -39.63
N SER A 124 12.06 -11.80 -38.92
CA SER A 124 11.66 -13.09 -39.52
C SER A 124 10.41 -12.95 -40.40
N GLY A 125 10.52 -13.44 -41.66
CA GLY A 125 9.43 -13.44 -42.63
C GLY A 125 9.21 -12.11 -43.37
N GLN A 126 9.98 -11.05 -43.06
CA GLN A 126 9.97 -9.83 -43.88
C GLN A 126 10.70 -10.10 -45.22
N THR A 127 10.30 -9.36 -46.26
CA THR A 127 10.85 -9.51 -47.60
C THR A 127 12.17 -8.77 -47.76
N VAL A 128 13.08 -9.44 -48.49
CA VAL A 128 14.29 -8.83 -49.01
C VAL A 128 14.22 -8.78 -50.53
N THR A 129 14.90 -7.83 -51.16
CA THR A 129 15.09 -7.75 -52.60
C THR A 129 16.50 -8.25 -52.94
N ILE A 130 16.59 -9.23 -53.82
CA ILE A 130 17.81 -9.81 -54.34
C ILE A 130 18.02 -9.19 -55.74
N ALA A 131 19.16 -8.55 -55.97
CA ALA A 131 19.48 -7.96 -57.26
C ALA A 131 20.79 -8.52 -57.80
N TRP A 132 20.85 -8.83 -59.10
CA TRP A 132 22.06 -9.35 -59.76
C TRP A 132 22.31 -8.70 -61.13
N LYS A 133 23.59 -8.72 -61.50
CA LYS A 133 24.04 -8.41 -62.85
C LYS A 133 25.22 -9.31 -63.20
N ALA A 134 25.18 -9.92 -64.38
CA ALA A 134 26.21 -10.81 -64.90
C ALA A 134 26.62 -10.43 -66.31
N THR A 135 27.81 -10.78 -66.69
CA THR A 135 28.34 -10.66 -68.07
C THR A 135 28.78 -11.99 -68.57
N ASN A 136 28.76 -12.17 -69.93
CA ASN A 136 29.11 -13.42 -70.62
C ASN A 136 28.31 -14.65 -70.17
N ALA A 137 27.17 -14.44 -69.54
CA ALA A 137 26.33 -15.50 -69.01
C ALA A 137 25.12 -15.77 -69.90
N THR A 138 24.72 -17.02 -69.98
CA THR A 138 23.45 -17.47 -70.55
C THR A 138 22.41 -17.78 -69.50
N THR A 139 22.86 -18.06 -68.25
CA THR A 139 22.01 -18.29 -67.14
C THR A 139 22.65 -17.77 -65.85
N VAL A 140 21.78 -17.34 -64.88
CA VAL A 140 22.18 -17.03 -63.51
C VAL A 140 21.33 -17.85 -62.55
N THR A 141 21.99 -18.62 -61.69
CA THR A 141 21.31 -19.43 -60.64
C THR A 141 21.63 -18.84 -59.29
N ILE A 142 20.58 -18.61 -58.48
CA ILE A 142 20.67 -18.10 -57.10
C ILE A 142 20.15 -19.19 -56.19
N THR A 143 20.97 -19.58 -55.22
CA THR A 143 20.64 -20.60 -54.20
C THR A 143 20.82 -20.04 -52.80
N THR A 144 20.17 -20.62 -51.80
CA THR A 144 20.42 -20.38 -50.37
C THR A 144 21.46 -21.37 -49.84
N ASP A 145 22.03 -21.07 -48.68
CA ASP A 145 22.91 -21.97 -47.93
C ASP A 145 22.25 -23.30 -47.52
N SER A 146 20.91 -23.30 -47.40
CA SER A 146 20.13 -24.55 -47.24
C SER A 146 19.99 -25.39 -48.52
N GLY A 147 20.56 -24.94 -49.63
CA GLY A 147 20.48 -25.63 -50.91
C GLY A 147 19.19 -25.36 -51.72
N ARG A 148 18.29 -24.51 -51.22
CA ARG A 148 17.08 -24.12 -51.95
C ARG A 148 17.45 -23.24 -53.15
N THR A 149 16.99 -23.58 -54.32
CA THR A 149 17.10 -22.71 -55.50
C THR A 149 16.04 -21.63 -55.42
N VAL A 150 16.48 -20.39 -55.36
CA VAL A 150 15.59 -19.21 -55.34
C VAL A 150 15.15 -18.89 -56.76
N THR A 151 16.08 -18.91 -57.71
CA THR A 151 15.78 -18.76 -59.13
C THR A 151 16.90 -19.34 -60.01
N THR A 152 16.52 -19.73 -61.22
CA THR A 152 17.43 -19.92 -62.35
C THR A 152 16.83 -19.18 -63.54
N THR A 153 17.53 -18.22 -64.04
CA THR A 153 17.04 -17.31 -65.08
C THR A 153 18.03 -17.11 -66.18
N SER A 154 17.53 -16.91 -67.41
CA SER A 154 18.32 -16.51 -68.58
C SER A 154 18.60 -15.02 -68.68
N GLN A 155 18.07 -14.22 -67.74
CA GLN A 155 18.32 -12.77 -67.70
C GLN A 155 19.67 -12.49 -67.05
N SER A 156 20.51 -11.72 -67.77
CA SER A 156 21.81 -11.32 -67.29
C SER A 156 21.75 -10.26 -66.14
N SER A 157 20.60 -9.67 -65.88
CA SER A 157 20.33 -8.76 -64.73
C SER A 157 18.87 -8.84 -64.35
N GLY A 158 18.60 -8.66 -63.04
CA GLY A 158 17.24 -8.66 -62.59
C GLY A 158 17.15 -8.44 -61.07
N THR A 159 15.90 -8.43 -60.59
CA THR A 159 15.58 -8.41 -59.17
C THR A 159 14.45 -9.43 -58.88
N LEU A 160 14.47 -9.96 -57.65
CA LEU A 160 13.39 -10.78 -57.15
C LEU A 160 13.28 -10.55 -55.63
N THR A 161 12.18 -10.98 -55.02
CA THR A 161 11.96 -10.92 -53.57
C THR A 161 11.95 -12.31 -52.97
N ASP A 162 12.46 -12.42 -51.73
CA ASP A 162 12.38 -13.61 -50.89
C ASP A 162 12.05 -13.20 -49.47
N ALA A 163 11.55 -14.10 -48.61
CA ALA A 163 11.14 -13.83 -47.23
C ALA A 163 11.73 -14.87 -46.27
N PRO A 164 13.03 -14.79 -45.99
CA PRO A 164 13.69 -15.76 -45.14
C PRO A 164 13.25 -15.66 -43.67
N VAL A 165 13.13 -16.81 -43.01
CA VAL A 165 12.74 -16.90 -41.58
C VAL A 165 13.92 -17.12 -40.64
N ALA A 166 15.10 -17.34 -41.21
CA ALA A 166 16.38 -17.49 -40.51
C ALA A 166 17.50 -16.81 -41.27
N ASN A 167 18.64 -16.57 -40.61
CA ASN A 167 19.83 -16.04 -41.28
C ASN A 167 20.11 -16.85 -42.55
N THR A 168 20.21 -16.19 -43.68
CA THR A 168 20.30 -16.82 -44.98
C THR A 168 21.43 -16.22 -45.78
N THR A 169 22.29 -17.08 -46.35
CA THR A 169 23.32 -16.70 -47.33
C THR A 169 22.84 -17.05 -48.70
N TYR A 170 22.67 -16.08 -49.56
CA TYR A 170 22.36 -16.27 -50.98
C TYR A 170 23.67 -16.37 -51.79
N THR A 171 23.72 -17.29 -52.73
CA THR A 171 24.87 -17.54 -53.63
C THR A 171 24.41 -17.42 -55.07
N ALA A 172 25.02 -16.56 -55.84
CA ALA A 172 24.76 -16.40 -57.25
C ALA A 172 25.92 -16.99 -58.09
N VAL A 173 25.60 -17.84 -59.10
CA VAL A 173 26.54 -18.38 -60.09
C VAL A 173 25.99 -18.10 -61.46
N ALA A 174 26.82 -17.51 -62.34
CA ALA A 174 26.53 -17.26 -63.72
C ALA A 174 27.17 -18.34 -64.59
N SER A 175 26.44 -18.91 -65.52
CA SER A 175 26.96 -19.96 -66.46
C SER A 175 26.74 -19.52 -67.89
N GLY A 176 27.66 -19.91 -68.75
CA GLY A 176 27.67 -19.58 -70.21
C GLY A 176 28.61 -20.45 -70.98
N GLN A 177 28.82 -20.17 -72.23
CA GLN A 177 29.69 -20.92 -73.09
C GLN A 177 31.14 -20.98 -72.59
N GLY A 178 31.61 -19.99 -71.87
CA GLY A 178 32.94 -19.94 -71.23
C GLY A 178 33.04 -20.65 -69.89
N GLY A 179 32.04 -21.52 -69.54
CA GLY A 179 31.97 -22.21 -68.23
C GLY A 179 31.09 -21.48 -67.21
N SER A 180 31.45 -21.56 -65.96
CA SER A 180 30.74 -20.91 -64.85
C SER A 180 31.58 -19.84 -64.09
N SER A 181 30.95 -18.84 -63.55
CA SER A 181 31.60 -17.83 -62.69
C SER A 181 32.03 -18.41 -61.38
N LYS A 182 32.93 -17.75 -60.68
CA LYS A 182 33.07 -17.95 -59.24
C LYS A 182 31.74 -17.60 -58.55
N PRO A 183 31.34 -18.31 -57.49
CA PRO A 183 30.17 -17.97 -56.69
C PRO A 183 30.35 -16.59 -56.04
N VAL A 184 29.29 -15.75 -56.02
CA VAL A 184 29.22 -14.49 -55.27
C VAL A 184 28.10 -14.60 -54.27
N THR A 185 28.38 -14.22 -53.00
CA THR A 185 27.45 -14.37 -51.91
C THR A 185 27.00 -13.04 -51.36
N ALA A 186 25.77 -13.01 -50.85
CA ALA A 186 25.21 -11.91 -50.06
C ALA A 186 24.38 -12.49 -48.91
N GLN A 187 24.45 -11.87 -47.75
CA GLN A 187 23.81 -12.37 -46.53
C GLN A 187 22.71 -11.47 -46.08
N VAL A 188 21.69 -12.03 -45.47
CA VAL A 188 20.69 -11.32 -44.70
C VAL A 188 20.65 -11.86 -43.26
N LYS A 189 20.71 -10.96 -42.29
CA LYS A 189 20.53 -11.29 -40.90
C LYS A 189 19.04 -11.23 -40.56
N VAL A 190 18.50 -12.28 -39.98
CA VAL A 190 17.11 -12.35 -39.56
C VAL A 190 17.07 -12.31 -38.03
N THR A 191 16.39 -11.29 -37.52
CA THR A 191 16.16 -11.13 -36.10
C THR A 191 14.80 -11.72 -35.75
N THR A 192 14.76 -12.63 -34.80
CA THR A 192 13.52 -13.13 -34.22
C THR A 192 13.18 -12.30 -33.02
N LEU A 193 11.98 -11.71 -32.96
CA LEU A 193 11.49 -11.03 -31.76
C LEU A 193 11.25 -12.07 -30.69
N PRO A 194 11.69 -11.80 -29.43
CA PRO A 194 11.32 -12.63 -28.30
C PRO A 194 9.80 -12.59 -28.09
N PRO A 195 9.20 -13.67 -27.65
CA PRO A 195 7.79 -13.64 -27.28
C PRO A 195 7.57 -12.66 -26.11
N GLN A 196 6.36 -12.11 -26.04
CA GLN A 196 5.92 -11.28 -24.94
C GLN A 196 4.54 -11.74 -24.50
N ILE A 197 4.31 -11.76 -23.19
CA ILE A 197 2.99 -11.94 -22.61
C ILE A 197 2.41 -10.55 -22.45
N THR A 198 1.38 -10.23 -23.21
CA THR A 198 0.73 -8.90 -23.21
C THR A 198 -0.46 -8.83 -22.27
N GLN A 199 -1.01 -10.00 -21.92
CA GLN A 199 -2.09 -10.13 -20.94
C GLN A 199 -2.01 -11.49 -20.26
N PHE A 200 -2.15 -11.50 -18.95
CA PHE A 200 -2.47 -12.69 -18.17
C PHE A 200 -3.23 -12.26 -16.91
N THR A 201 -4.52 -12.51 -16.88
CA THR A 201 -5.45 -12.03 -15.86
C THR A 201 -6.43 -13.11 -15.45
N ALA A 202 -6.93 -13.01 -14.23
CA ALA A 202 -8.05 -13.80 -13.72
C ALA A 202 -9.20 -12.87 -13.34
N ASN A 203 -10.42 -13.27 -13.62
CA ASN A 203 -11.60 -12.54 -13.21
C ASN A 203 -12.76 -13.50 -12.87
N PRO A 204 -13.26 -13.47 -11.62
CA PRO A 204 -12.77 -12.73 -10.48
C PRO A 204 -11.44 -13.26 -9.92
N THR A 205 -10.67 -12.43 -9.18
CA THR A 205 -9.42 -12.83 -8.52
C THR A 205 -9.64 -13.43 -7.13
N SER A 206 -10.87 -13.39 -6.62
CA SER A 206 -11.28 -14.02 -5.36
C SER A 206 -12.61 -14.74 -5.57
N VAL A 207 -12.68 -15.97 -5.16
CA VAL A 207 -13.87 -16.84 -5.30
C VAL A 207 -14.04 -17.74 -4.09
N SER A 208 -15.27 -18.16 -3.80
CA SER A 208 -15.49 -19.22 -2.82
C SER A 208 -14.99 -20.57 -3.34
N ALA A 209 -14.61 -21.49 -2.45
CA ALA A 209 -14.19 -22.83 -2.83
C ALA A 209 -15.25 -23.52 -3.72
N GLY A 210 -14.81 -24.12 -4.82
CA GLY A 210 -15.67 -24.76 -5.81
C GLY A 210 -16.29 -23.82 -6.86
N GLN A 211 -16.11 -22.50 -6.72
CA GLN A 211 -16.51 -21.55 -7.76
C GLN A 211 -15.44 -21.41 -8.82
N THR A 212 -15.75 -20.75 -9.92
CA THR A 212 -14.87 -20.63 -11.07
C THR A 212 -14.31 -19.22 -11.24
N THR A 213 -13.12 -19.13 -11.81
CA THR A 213 -12.56 -17.90 -12.37
C THR A 213 -12.34 -18.06 -13.87
N THR A 214 -12.30 -16.96 -14.60
CA THR A 214 -11.89 -16.95 -16.00
C THR A 214 -10.48 -16.41 -16.11
N LEU A 215 -9.55 -17.27 -16.57
CA LEU A 215 -8.22 -16.86 -16.97
C LEU A 215 -8.26 -16.33 -18.40
N THR A 216 -7.63 -15.19 -18.63
CA THR A 216 -7.52 -14.60 -19.99
C THR A 216 -6.06 -14.28 -20.26
N TRP A 217 -5.59 -14.66 -21.47
CA TRP A 217 -4.21 -14.42 -21.85
C TRP A 217 -4.09 -13.98 -23.32
N ALA A 218 -3.04 -13.23 -23.58
CA ALA A 218 -2.62 -12.85 -24.91
C ALA A 218 -1.10 -12.71 -24.97
N THR A 219 -0.53 -13.16 -26.10
CA THR A 219 0.92 -13.06 -26.33
C THR A 219 1.22 -12.51 -27.70
N THR A 220 2.42 -12.04 -27.92
CA THR A 220 2.95 -11.65 -29.24
C THR A 220 4.24 -12.42 -29.50
N SER A 221 4.50 -12.75 -30.76
CA SER A 221 5.68 -13.49 -31.21
C SER A 221 5.87 -14.89 -30.56
N ALA A 222 4.84 -15.42 -29.91
CA ALA A 222 4.82 -16.76 -29.37
C ALA A 222 4.28 -17.78 -30.38
N THR A 223 4.72 -19.02 -30.28
CA THR A 223 4.20 -20.17 -31.03
C THR A 223 3.44 -21.15 -30.14
N SER A 224 3.69 -21.07 -28.83
CA SER A 224 3.00 -21.87 -27.81
C SER A 224 3.01 -21.18 -26.46
N VAL A 225 2.07 -21.56 -25.60
CA VAL A 225 2.04 -21.20 -24.19
C VAL A 225 1.87 -22.42 -23.30
N THR A 226 2.37 -22.35 -22.09
CA THR A 226 2.23 -23.41 -21.07
C THR A 226 1.75 -22.77 -19.76
N PHE A 227 0.87 -23.47 -19.04
CA PHE A 227 0.35 -23.06 -17.74
C PHE A 227 0.84 -24.01 -16.64
N ASN A 228 1.07 -23.44 -15.47
CA ASN A 228 1.31 -24.20 -14.25
C ASN A 228 0.54 -23.54 -13.07
N PRO A 229 -0.41 -24.25 -12.43
CA PRO A 229 -0.90 -25.59 -12.80
C PRO A 229 -1.56 -25.59 -14.18
N GLU A 230 -1.65 -26.76 -14.78
CA GLU A 230 -2.33 -26.96 -16.05
C GLU A 230 -3.81 -26.57 -15.94
N ILE A 231 -4.35 -25.95 -16.98
CA ILE A 231 -5.74 -25.48 -17.02
C ILE A 231 -6.56 -26.27 -18.05
N PRO A 232 -7.86 -26.48 -17.84
CA PRO A 232 -8.71 -27.17 -18.81
C PRO A 232 -8.91 -26.30 -20.05
N LEU A 233 -8.39 -26.72 -21.19
CA LEU A 233 -8.50 -26.02 -22.48
C LEU A 233 -9.53 -26.67 -23.44
N GLY A 234 -10.40 -27.54 -22.94
CA GLY A 234 -11.34 -28.31 -23.73
C GLY A 234 -10.68 -29.59 -24.33
N ASP A 235 -11.38 -30.23 -25.26
CA ASP A 235 -10.98 -31.56 -25.81
C ASP A 235 -9.83 -31.50 -26.84
N ASP A 236 -9.16 -30.38 -27.01
CA ASP A 236 -8.07 -30.24 -27.96
C ASP A 236 -6.75 -30.74 -27.37
N SER A 237 -6.28 -31.86 -27.88
CA SER A 237 -4.96 -32.48 -27.56
C SER A 237 -3.76 -31.70 -28.13
N GLY A 238 -3.94 -30.49 -28.59
CA GLY A 238 -2.90 -29.60 -29.14
C GLY A 238 -2.26 -28.67 -28.09
N PRO A 239 -1.16 -28.01 -28.46
CA PRO A 239 -0.59 -26.96 -27.60
C PRO A 239 -1.61 -25.82 -27.40
N ALA A 240 -1.60 -25.24 -26.19
CA ALA A 240 -2.48 -24.14 -25.85
C ALA A 240 -2.35 -22.97 -26.86
N PRO A 241 -3.44 -22.37 -27.30
CA PRO A 241 -3.42 -21.21 -28.19
C PRO A 241 -2.67 -20.05 -27.59
N THR A 242 -2.00 -19.25 -28.40
CA THR A 242 -1.18 -18.12 -27.96
C THR A 242 -1.99 -16.95 -27.37
N SER A 243 -3.30 -16.98 -27.51
CA SER A 243 -4.28 -16.09 -26.87
C SER A 243 -5.59 -16.81 -26.65
N GLY A 244 -6.29 -16.49 -25.57
CA GLY A 244 -7.57 -17.13 -25.28
C GLY A 244 -8.08 -16.83 -23.88
N SER A 245 -9.11 -17.58 -23.50
CA SER A 245 -9.64 -17.60 -22.15
C SER A 245 -10.09 -19.01 -21.77
N ALA A 246 -10.01 -19.32 -20.47
CA ALA A 246 -10.46 -20.61 -19.91
C ALA A 246 -11.17 -20.37 -18.58
N VAL A 247 -12.26 -21.10 -18.34
CA VAL A 247 -12.96 -21.12 -17.04
C VAL A 247 -12.37 -22.25 -16.21
N VAL A 248 -11.85 -21.88 -15.02
CA VAL A 248 -11.11 -22.81 -14.14
C VAL A 248 -11.83 -22.91 -12.80
N PRO A 249 -12.19 -24.09 -12.31
CA PRO A 249 -12.73 -24.28 -10.98
C PRO A 249 -11.61 -24.14 -9.93
N ILE A 250 -11.91 -23.41 -8.86
CA ILE A 250 -10.95 -23.06 -7.80
C ILE A 250 -11.42 -23.63 -6.48
N ASN A 251 -10.65 -24.57 -5.93
CA ASN A 251 -10.95 -25.20 -4.64
C ASN A 251 -10.09 -24.68 -3.49
N GLN A 252 -8.96 -24.04 -3.81
CA GLN A 252 -8.01 -23.45 -2.88
C GLN A 252 -7.29 -22.28 -3.56
N THR A 253 -6.71 -21.40 -2.78
CA THR A 253 -5.89 -20.30 -3.32
C THR A 253 -4.83 -20.87 -4.25
N THR A 254 -4.85 -20.44 -5.51
CA THR A 254 -4.03 -20.99 -6.58
C THR A 254 -3.27 -19.89 -7.30
N ILE A 255 -1.97 -20.08 -7.48
CA ILE A 255 -1.13 -19.20 -8.28
C ILE A 255 -0.97 -19.87 -9.65
N PHE A 256 -1.51 -19.26 -10.67
CA PHE A 256 -1.31 -19.66 -12.05
C PHE A 256 -0.11 -18.94 -12.63
N SER A 257 0.72 -19.69 -13.36
CA SER A 257 1.83 -19.10 -14.12
C SER A 257 1.70 -19.43 -15.61
N LEU A 258 2.03 -18.46 -16.43
CA LEU A 258 2.02 -18.55 -17.90
C LEU A 258 3.43 -18.33 -18.43
N THR A 259 3.90 -19.25 -19.27
CA THR A 259 5.15 -19.12 -20.02
C THR A 259 4.85 -19.17 -21.51
N ALA A 260 5.37 -18.22 -22.27
CA ALA A 260 5.24 -18.15 -23.72
C ALA A 260 6.56 -18.53 -24.40
N THR A 261 6.52 -19.39 -25.43
CA THR A 261 7.68 -19.85 -26.20
C THR A 261 7.51 -19.49 -27.66
N GLY A 262 8.58 -19.06 -28.32
CA GLY A 262 8.59 -18.69 -29.71
C GLY A 262 10.01 -18.77 -30.30
N PRO A 263 10.19 -18.50 -31.60
CA PRO A 263 11.50 -18.59 -32.27
C PRO A 263 12.57 -17.68 -31.66
N GLY A 264 12.17 -16.62 -30.98
CA GLY A 264 13.05 -15.66 -30.28
C GLY A 264 13.37 -16.03 -28.82
N GLY A 265 12.95 -17.22 -28.34
CA GLY A 265 13.17 -17.70 -26.99
C GLY A 265 11.89 -17.87 -26.19
N THR A 266 11.95 -17.59 -24.89
CA THR A 266 10.82 -17.69 -23.94
C THR A 266 10.56 -16.39 -23.23
N ALA A 267 9.31 -16.14 -22.84
CA ALA A 267 8.88 -15.06 -21.96
C ALA A 267 8.10 -15.62 -20.77
N GLY A 268 8.24 -15.00 -19.60
CA GLY A 268 7.61 -15.42 -18.36
C GLY A 268 8.55 -16.24 -17.47
N PRO A 269 8.02 -16.91 -16.42
CA PRO A 269 6.60 -16.99 -16.14
C PRO A 269 5.99 -15.67 -15.65
N GLN A 270 4.83 -15.32 -16.15
CA GLN A 270 3.95 -14.30 -15.55
C GLN A 270 2.91 -15.00 -14.69
N THR A 271 2.60 -14.43 -13.52
CA THR A 271 1.71 -15.07 -12.55
C THR A 271 0.44 -14.26 -12.29
N VAL A 272 -0.63 -14.96 -11.96
CA VAL A 272 -1.86 -14.40 -11.41
C VAL A 272 -2.32 -15.30 -10.27
N THR A 273 -2.73 -14.70 -9.16
CA THR A 273 -3.25 -15.42 -8.00
C THR A 273 -4.77 -15.32 -7.98
N VAL A 274 -5.42 -16.46 -7.76
CA VAL A 274 -6.85 -16.52 -7.44
C VAL A 274 -6.98 -17.00 -6.02
N THR A 275 -7.54 -16.14 -5.16
CA THR A 275 -7.67 -16.40 -3.73
C THR A 275 -8.99 -17.09 -3.41
N VAL A 276 -8.94 -18.00 -2.46
CA VAL A 276 -10.14 -18.54 -1.79
C VAL A 276 -10.06 -18.10 -0.33
N PRO A 277 -10.86 -17.08 0.07
CA PRO A 277 -10.83 -16.57 1.44
C PRO A 277 -11.21 -17.66 2.42
N LEU A 278 -10.58 -17.63 3.62
CA LEU A 278 -11.00 -18.43 4.75
C LEU A 278 -12.32 -17.88 5.30
N SER A 279 -13.15 -18.75 5.83
CA SER A 279 -14.26 -18.42 6.69
C SER A 279 -14.09 -19.15 8.02
N LEU A 280 -14.27 -18.43 9.12
CA LEU A 280 -14.10 -18.95 10.47
C LEU A 280 -15.42 -18.81 11.22
N SER A 281 -15.90 -19.91 11.81
CA SER A 281 -16.90 -19.86 12.87
C SER A 281 -16.24 -20.20 14.19
N PHE A 282 -16.53 -19.41 15.23
CA PHE A 282 -15.98 -19.58 16.56
C PHE A 282 -17.08 -19.29 17.59
N SER A 283 -17.21 -20.14 18.61
CA SER A 283 -18.24 -19.97 19.62
C SER A 283 -17.81 -20.57 20.97
N ALA A 284 -18.38 -20.04 22.05
CA ALA A 284 -18.22 -20.51 23.40
C ALA A 284 -19.56 -21.03 23.95
N SER A 285 -19.56 -22.16 24.59
CA SER A 285 -20.78 -22.71 25.19
C SER A 285 -20.48 -23.41 26.53
N PRO A 286 -21.17 -23.04 27.61
CA PRO A 286 -22.09 -21.91 27.76
C PRO A 286 -21.35 -20.56 27.63
N SER A 287 -22.04 -19.51 27.17
CA SER A 287 -21.49 -18.15 27.06
C SER A 287 -21.56 -17.36 28.37
N THR A 288 -22.30 -17.85 29.37
CA THR A 288 -22.36 -17.26 30.72
C THR A 288 -22.19 -18.35 31.74
N ILE A 289 -21.30 -18.15 32.70
CA ILE A 289 -20.93 -19.13 33.74
C ILE A 289 -20.73 -18.46 35.10
N ASN A 290 -20.62 -19.25 36.15
CA ASN A 290 -20.00 -18.80 37.41
C ASN A 290 -18.47 -18.96 37.34
N PRO A 291 -17.71 -18.23 38.18
CA PRO A 291 -16.23 -18.28 38.16
C PRO A 291 -15.71 -19.73 38.21
N GLY A 292 -14.80 -20.06 37.28
CA GLY A 292 -14.15 -21.37 37.21
C GLY A 292 -15.00 -22.50 36.64
N GLN A 293 -16.24 -22.26 36.23
CA GLN A 293 -17.02 -23.29 35.52
C GLN A 293 -16.45 -23.55 34.12
N GLN A 294 -16.64 -24.77 33.64
CA GLN A 294 -16.13 -25.22 32.36
C GLN A 294 -16.93 -24.65 31.19
N VAL A 295 -16.24 -24.17 30.20
CA VAL A 295 -16.76 -23.70 28.89
C VAL A 295 -16.07 -24.48 27.79
N THR A 296 -16.79 -24.84 26.75
CA THR A 296 -16.26 -25.43 25.54
C THR A 296 -16.21 -24.36 24.43
N LEU A 297 -15.01 -24.04 23.97
CA LEU A 297 -14.79 -23.28 22.76
C LEU A 297 -14.82 -24.23 21.57
N THR A 298 -15.54 -23.88 20.52
CA THR A 298 -15.61 -24.66 19.28
C THR A 298 -15.32 -23.79 18.06
N TRP A 299 -14.65 -24.39 17.08
CA TRP A 299 -14.34 -23.67 15.83
C TRP A 299 -14.44 -24.58 14.62
N GLN A 300 -14.75 -23.94 13.49
CA GLN A 300 -14.71 -24.56 12.18
C GLN A 300 -14.18 -23.53 11.16
N ILE A 301 -13.14 -23.94 10.42
CA ILE A 301 -12.55 -23.15 9.34
C ILE A 301 -13.02 -23.80 8.03
N THR A 302 -13.56 -22.98 7.14
CA THR A 302 -14.01 -23.38 5.81
C THR A 302 -13.39 -22.44 4.76
N GLY A 303 -13.50 -22.79 3.49
CA GLY A 303 -12.88 -22.03 2.40
C GLY A 303 -11.48 -22.52 2.10
N GLY A 304 -10.50 -21.62 1.98
CA GLY A 304 -9.14 -21.94 1.60
C GLY A 304 -8.41 -22.89 2.56
N THR A 305 -7.14 -23.18 2.30
CA THR A 305 -6.32 -24.06 3.14
C THR A 305 -5.69 -23.28 4.29
N PRO A 306 -6.11 -23.47 5.54
CA PRO A 306 -5.46 -22.83 6.68
C PRO A 306 -4.07 -23.45 6.90
N THR A 307 -3.08 -22.61 7.16
CA THR A 307 -1.70 -23.02 7.47
C THR A 307 -1.37 -22.92 8.95
N ALA A 308 -2.09 -22.05 9.67
CA ALA A 308 -1.98 -21.90 11.10
C ALA A 308 -3.33 -21.51 11.70
N PHE A 309 -3.54 -21.92 12.94
CA PHE A 309 -4.71 -21.54 13.72
C PHE A 309 -4.32 -21.40 15.19
N THR A 310 -4.75 -20.32 15.82
CA THR A 310 -4.51 -20.03 17.22
C THR A 310 -5.81 -19.61 17.89
N VAL A 311 -5.95 -19.94 19.15
CA VAL A 311 -6.96 -19.40 20.04
C VAL A 311 -6.24 -18.83 21.25
N VAL A 312 -6.47 -17.58 21.55
CA VAL A 312 -5.88 -16.89 22.71
C VAL A 312 -6.98 -16.29 23.59
N ASP A 313 -6.67 -16.12 24.86
CA ASP A 313 -7.50 -15.32 25.77
C ASP A 313 -7.21 -13.82 25.64
N GLY A 314 -7.93 -12.98 26.36
CA GLY A 314 -7.75 -11.52 26.36
C GLY A 314 -6.36 -11.04 26.79
N ALA A 315 -5.59 -11.89 27.50
CA ALA A 315 -4.21 -11.63 27.88
C ALA A 315 -3.19 -12.22 26.91
N ASN A 316 -3.62 -12.68 25.72
CA ASN A 316 -2.81 -13.37 24.72
C ASN A 316 -2.21 -14.72 25.16
N HIS A 317 -2.73 -15.35 26.21
CA HIS A 317 -2.33 -16.71 26.55
C HIS A 317 -2.96 -17.70 25.58
N ALA A 318 -2.14 -18.60 25.05
CA ALA A 318 -2.63 -19.62 24.13
C ALA A 318 -3.54 -20.62 24.84
N VAL A 319 -4.76 -20.78 24.35
CA VAL A 319 -5.71 -21.81 24.82
C VAL A 319 -5.31 -23.19 24.30
N CYS A 320 -4.75 -23.25 23.09
CA CYS A 320 -4.20 -24.46 22.49
C CYS A 320 -3.00 -24.13 21.60
N ASN A 321 -1.95 -25.02 21.62
CA ASN A 321 -0.77 -24.85 20.79
C ASN A 321 -0.13 -26.21 20.46
N PRO A 322 -0.25 -26.74 19.22
CA PRO A 322 -1.10 -26.23 18.14
C PRO A 322 -2.59 -26.54 18.38
N CYS A 323 -3.44 -25.70 17.81
CA CYS A 323 -4.88 -25.99 17.75
C CYS A 323 -5.19 -26.87 16.53
N ALA A 324 -6.20 -27.73 16.66
CA ALA A 324 -6.63 -28.59 15.55
C ALA A 324 -7.22 -27.77 14.38
N ILE A 325 -6.87 -28.16 13.16
CA ILE A 325 -7.42 -27.60 11.92
C ILE A 325 -7.95 -28.74 11.02
N PRO A 326 -9.03 -28.53 10.26
CA PRO A 326 -9.79 -27.29 10.09
C PRO A 326 -10.88 -27.06 11.16
N GLN A 327 -11.08 -27.97 12.07
CA GLN A 327 -12.07 -27.88 13.14
C GLN A 327 -11.56 -28.47 14.44
N GLY A 328 -12.14 -28.02 15.56
CA GLY A 328 -11.76 -28.53 16.87
C GLY A 328 -12.55 -27.90 18.00
N SER A 329 -12.16 -28.24 19.20
CA SER A 329 -12.67 -27.66 20.43
C SER A 329 -11.58 -27.62 21.50
N ALA A 330 -11.74 -26.71 22.46
CA ALA A 330 -10.92 -26.62 23.66
C ALA A 330 -11.80 -26.30 24.84
N THR A 331 -11.41 -26.75 26.04
CA THR A 331 -12.10 -26.44 27.29
C THR A 331 -11.32 -25.41 28.07
N VAL A 332 -12.02 -24.41 28.60
CA VAL A 332 -11.47 -23.33 29.43
C VAL A 332 -12.33 -23.18 30.69
N ASN A 333 -11.76 -22.64 31.75
CA ASN A 333 -12.44 -22.43 33.03
C ASN A 333 -12.13 -20.98 33.51
N PRO A 334 -12.65 -19.95 32.85
CA PRO A 334 -12.34 -18.60 33.25
C PRO A 334 -12.96 -18.25 34.60
N SER A 335 -12.20 -17.54 35.42
CA SER A 335 -12.66 -17.01 36.71
C SER A 335 -13.21 -15.59 36.63
N VAL A 336 -12.97 -14.92 35.48
CA VAL A 336 -13.43 -13.58 35.15
C VAL A 336 -13.98 -13.59 33.72
N THR A 337 -14.82 -12.62 33.38
CA THR A 337 -15.29 -12.44 32.00
C THR A 337 -14.10 -12.38 31.07
N THR A 338 -14.08 -13.25 30.06
CA THR A 338 -12.92 -13.46 29.20
C THR A 338 -13.35 -13.50 27.75
N ILE A 339 -12.69 -12.70 26.91
CA ILE A 339 -12.83 -12.75 25.46
C ILE A 339 -11.79 -13.73 24.90
N TYR A 340 -12.23 -14.71 24.17
CA TYR A 340 -11.37 -15.62 23.43
C TYR A 340 -11.36 -15.24 21.97
N THR A 341 -10.17 -15.09 21.39
CA THR A 341 -9.99 -14.72 19.98
C THR A 341 -9.34 -15.88 19.23
N ALA A 342 -10.05 -16.34 18.21
CA ALA A 342 -9.58 -17.36 17.28
C ALA A 342 -9.06 -16.68 16.02
N THR A 343 -7.86 -17.07 15.56
CA THR A 343 -7.25 -16.50 14.33
C THR A 343 -6.78 -17.64 13.43
N ALA A 344 -7.32 -17.68 12.21
CA ALA A 344 -6.86 -18.56 11.14
C ALA A 344 -6.01 -17.80 10.13
N THR A 345 -4.89 -18.42 9.72
CA THR A 345 -3.98 -17.86 8.70
C THR A 345 -4.02 -18.75 7.47
N ALA A 346 -4.23 -18.14 6.31
CA ALA A 346 -4.20 -18.82 5.01
C ALA A 346 -2.78 -18.99 4.47
N SER A 347 -2.64 -19.78 3.41
CA SER A 347 -1.34 -20.02 2.75
C SER A 347 -0.72 -18.79 2.09
N ASP A 348 -1.53 -17.76 1.79
CA ASP A 348 -1.09 -16.48 1.27
C ASP A 348 -0.72 -15.45 2.37
N GLY A 349 -0.82 -15.88 3.65
CA GLY A 349 -0.55 -15.02 4.82
C GLY A 349 -1.74 -14.18 5.27
N SER A 350 -2.88 -14.20 4.55
CA SER A 350 -4.09 -13.52 5.00
C SER A 350 -4.64 -14.15 6.28
N LYS A 351 -5.25 -13.32 7.12
CA LYS A 351 -5.78 -13.75 8.42
C LYS A 351 -7.26 -13.44 8.53
N ILE A 352 -7.98 -14.31 9.21
CA ILE A 352 -9.34 -14.05 9.65
C ILE A 352 -9.42 -14.34 11.15
N SER A 353 -10.05 -13.44 11.90
CA SER A 353 -10.24 -13.58 13.34
C SER A 353 -11.71 -13.50 13.70
N GLN A 354 -12.09 -14.22 14.74
CA GLN A 354 -13.41 -14.15 15.33
C GLN A 354 -13.28 -14.32 16.85
N SER A 355 -14.07 -13.56 17.62
CA SER A 355 -14.03 -13.61 19.07
C SER A 355 -15.33 -14.18 19.63
N ALA A 356 -15.23 -14.81 20.80
CA ALA A 356 -16.35 -15.27 21.59
C ALA A 356 -16.13 -14.86 23.05
N THR A 357 -17.09 -14.16 23.64
CA THR A 357 -17.03 -13.75 25.04
C THR A 357 -17.67 -14.81 25.94
N VAL A 358 -16.96 -15.14 27.00
CA VAL A 358 -17.50 -15.93 28.13
C VAL A 358 -17.74 -14.97 29.29
N ASN A 359 -18.98 -14.64 29.56
CA ASN A 359 -19.36 -13.82 30.68
C ASN A 359 -19.28 -14.67 31.97
N VAL A 360 -18.53 -14.18 32.94
CA VAL A 360 -18.47 -14.81 34.26
C VAL A 360 -19.31 -13.98 35.22
N ASN A 361 -20.33 -14.61 35.80
CA ASN A 361 -21.14 -13.97 36.84
C ASN A 361 -20.22 -13.54 37.99
N ASN A 362 -19.80 -12.30 38.01
CA ASN A 362 -18.91 -11.80 39.04
C ASN A 362 -19.69 -11.65 40.36
N THR A 363 -19.50 -12.61 41.25
CA THR A 363 -20.14 -12.58 42.59
C THR A 363 -19.56 -11.47 43.47
N ASN A 364 -18.44 -10.81 43.02
CA ASN A 364 -17.78 -9.76 43.79
C ASN A 364 -18.38 -8.36 43.54
N THR A 365 -19.17 -8.21 42.48
CA THR A 365 -19.77 -6.90 42.12
C THR A 365 -20.92 -6.48 43.08
N GLY A 366 -21.49 -7.40 43.82
CA GLY A 366 -22.58 -7.11 44.74
C GLY A 366 -22.23 -6.24 45.97
N VAL A 367 -20.93 -5.91 46.16
CA VAL A 367 -20.50 -5.01 47.26
C VAL A 367 -20.65 -3.54 46.89
N ILE A 368 -20.54 -3.17 45.63
CA ILE A 368 -20.84 -1.85 45.12
C ILE A 368 -22.31 -1.81 44.70
N LYS A 369 -23.11 -0.96 45.35
CA LYS A 369 -24.52 -0.79 45.00
C LYS A 369 -24.79 0.50 44.25
N HIS A 370 -23.91 1.50 44.43
CA HIS A 370 -24.11 2.83 43.86
C HIS A 370 -22.84 3.24 43.09
N ILE A 371 -22.99 3.53 41.80
CA ILE A 371 -21.95 4.09 40.94
C ILE A 371 -22.31 5.56 40.66
N PHE A 372 -21.51 6.46 41.19
CA PHE A 372 -21.55 7.88 40.86
C PHE A 372 -20.47 8.17 39.82
N PHE A 373 -20.80 8.93 38.80
CA PHE A 373 -19.79 9.46 37.90
C PHE A 373 -20.07 10.90 37.55
N MET A 374 -19.02 11.69 37.52
CA MET A 374 -19.06 13.13 37.31
C MET A 374 -18.03 13.52 36.29
N LEU A 375 -18.41 14.34 35.32
CA LEU A 375 -17.57 14.88 34.29
C LEU A 375 -17.36 16.39 34.51
N GLN A 376 -16.11 16.83 34.58
CA GLN A 376 -15.71 18.23 34.56
C GLN A 376 -15.14 18.59 33.19
N GLU A 377 -14.69 19.83 32.93
CA GLU A 377 -14.39 20.34 31.62
C GLU A 377 -12.93 20.75 31.41
N ASN A 378 -12.39 20.32 30.28
CA ASN A 378 -11.24 20.90 29.58
C ASN A 378 -9.95 20.97 30.38
N ARG A 379 -9.47 19.84 30.97
CA ARG A 379 -8.19 19.81 31.70
C ARG A 379 -7.37 18.58 31.33
N SER A 380 -6.11 18.80 30.93
CA SER A 380 -5.17 17.71 30.69
C SER A 380 -4.66 17.12 32.01
N PHE A 381 -4.18 15.87 31.95
CA PHE A 381 -3.58 15.21 33.10
C PHE A 381 -2.33 15.96 33.57
N ASP A 382 -1.47 16.38 32.68
CA ASP A 382 -0.24 17.08 33.04
C ASP A 382 -0.49 18.42 33.71
N MET A 383 -1.51 19.16 33.25
CA MET A 383 -1.86 20.43 33.88
C MET A 383 -2.26 20.23 35.32
N TYR A 384 -3.03 19.20 35.65
CA TYR A 384 -3.57 19.00 37.00
C TYR A 384 -2.66 18.11 37.86
N PHE A 385 -2.15 16.99 37.30
CA PHE A 385 -1.43 15.98 38.08
C PHE A 385 0.02 15.79 37.66
N GLY A 386 0.56 16.63 36.80
CA GLY A 386 1.96 16.58 36.40
C GLY A 386 2.94 16.76 37.59
N GLN A 387 2.48 17.28 38.74
CA GLN A 387 3.26 17.40 39.97
C GLN A 387 2.86 16.39 41.06
N LEU A 388 1.89 15.53 40.80
CA LEU A 388 1.35 14.58 41.77
C LEU A 388 2.41 13.60 42.28
N GLY A 389 3.30 13.12 41.40
CA GLY A 389 4.40 12.22 41.79
C GLY A 389 5.40 12.83 42.77
N ALA A 390 5.58 14.14 42.76
CA ALA A 390 6.42 14.85 43.72
C ALA A 390 5.71 15.07 45.08
N TYR A 391 4.39 15.19 45.08
CA TYR A 391 3.58 15.42 46.29
C TYR A 391 3.32 14.15 47.12
N ARG A 392 2.91 13.06 46.45
CA ARG A 392 2.45 11.82 47.07
C ARG A 392 3.36 11.26 48.16
N PRO A 393 4.71 11.08 47.93
CA PRO A 393 5.59 10.48 48.93
C PRO A 393 5.60 11.24 50.27
N GLY A 394 5.63 12.58 50.19
CA GLY A 394 5.60 13.42 51.36
C GLY A 394 4.28 13.35 52.12
N ARG A 395 3.17 13.29 51.38
CA ARG A 395 1.83 13.21 51.95
C ARG A 395 1.54 11.87 52.62
N LEU A 396 1.85 10.76 51.95
CA LEU A 396 1.68 9.38 52.47
C LEU A 396 2.54 9.13 53.69
N ALA A 397 3.78 9.67 53.72
CA ALA A 397 4.66 9.54 54.85
C ALA A 397 4.09 10.13 56.15
N GLN A 398 3.19 11.11 56.08
CA GLN A 398 2.51 11.68 57.27
C GLN A 398 1.60 10.64 57.96
N PHE A 399 1.18 9.60 57.19
CA PHE A 399 0.36 8.49 57.65
C PHE A 399 1.15 7.19 57.83
N GLY A 400 2.47 7.24 57.74
CA GLY A 400 3.33 6.07 57.86
C GLY A 400 3.33 5.15 56.66
N ILE A 401 2.85 5.60 55.51
CA ILE A 401 2.78 4.87 54.24
C ILE A 401 4.00 5.25 53.38
N THR A 402 4.65 4.25 52.83
CA THR A 402 5.71 4.46 51.82
C THR A 402 5.08 4.38 50.42
N ASP A 403 5.20 5.44 49.65
CA ASP A 403 4.73 5.42 48.25
C ASP A 403 5.60 4.47 47.43
N THR A 404 5.00 3.50 46.79
CA THR A 404 5.63 2.53 45.90
C THR A 404 5.18 2.71 44.45
N GLN A 405 4.31 3.68 44.20
CA GLN A 405 3.78 3.95 42.87
C GLN A 405 4.61 4.99 42.13
N THR A 406 4.55 4.94 40.83
CA THR A 406 5.12 5.97 39.94
C THR A 406 3.99 6.74 39.27
N ILE A 407 4.24 7.96 38.91
CA ILE A 407 3.34 8.77 38.06
C ILE A 407 4.15 9.13 36.81
N ASP A 408 3.58 8.87 35.66
CA ASP A 408 4.12 9.34 34.37
C ASP A 408 3.84 10.83 34.22
N ALA A 409 4.80 11.64 34.67
CA ALA A 409 4.72 13.08 34.77
C ALA A 409 5.62 13.76 33.74
N PHE A 410 5.23 14.92 33.26
CA PHE A 410 6.03 15.68 32.32
C PHE A 410 7.43 16.07 32.87
N ASN A 411 8.38 16.24 31.96
CA ASN A 411 9.68 16.79 32.30
C ASN A 411 9.59 18.32 32.49
N PRO A 412 9.78 18.86 33.71
CA PRO A 412 9.61 20.28 33.97
C PRO A 412 10.67 21.17 33.28
N THR A 413 11.69 20.58 32.67
CA THR A 413 12.74 21.31 31.93
C THR A 413 12.62 21.15 30.41
N VAL A 414 11.58 20.49 29.91
CA VAL A 414 11.35 20.39 28.48
C VAL A 414 11.09 21.78 27.90
N THR A 415 11.68 22.06 26.74
CA THR A 415 11.36 23.29 25.98
C THR A 415 10.70 22.86 24.69
N LEU A 416 9.48 23.31 24.49
CA LEU A 416 8.70 23.04 23.29
C LEU A 416 8.58 24.30 22.44
N THR A 417 8.32 24.10 21.17
CA THR A 417 8.15 25.18 20.19
C THR A 417 6.71 25.15 19.67
N ASN A 418 6.04 26.30 19.76
CA ASN A 418 4.81 26.49 19.03
C ASN A 418 5.12 26.61 17.53
N HIS A 419 4.65 25.68 16.74
CA HIS A 419 4.98 25.59 15.31
C HIS A 419 4.31 26.70 14.49
N ASN A 420 3.18 27.25 14.95
CA ASN A 420 2.48 28.34 14.27
C ASN A 420 3.18 29.69 14.47
N THR A 421 3.70 29.94 15.65
CA THR A 421 4.29 31.25 15.99
C THR A 421 5.80 31.24 16.04
N GLY A 422 6.43 30.07 16.18
CA GLY A 422 7.87 29.90 16.44
C GLY A 422 8.27 30.31 17.87
N GLY A 423 7.31 30.59 18.77
CA GLY A 423 7.55 30.85 20.18
C GLY A 423 7.97 29.57 20.90
N THR A 424 8.69 29.70 22.02
CA THR A 424 9.10 28.54 22.84
C THR A 424 8.65 28.74 24.27
N ALA A 425 8.24 27.65 24.93
CA ALA A 425 7.87 27.67 26.34
C ALA A 425 8.40 26.40 27.06
N GLN A 426 8.49 26.49 28.38
CA GLN A 426 8.71 25.38 29.31
C GLN A 426 7.52 25.29 30.25
N PRO A 427 7.24 24.12 30.84
CA PRO A 427 6.23 24.01 31.88
C PRO A 427 6.50 24.99 33.01
N PHE A 428 5.48 25.67 33.44
CA PHE A 428 5.54 26.64 34.56
C PHE A 428 4.33 26.50 35.48
N HIS A 429 4.52 26.83 36.75
CA HIS A 429 3.43 26.85 37.71
C HIS A 429 2.52 28.06 37.43
N GLU A 430 1.24 27.80 37.22
CA GLU A 430 0.25 28.87 37.03
C GLU A 430 0.10 29.75 38.29
N THR A 431 0.05 31.04 38.06
CA THR A 431 -0.15 32.03 39.15
C THR A 431 -1.56 32.60 39.16
N THR A 432 -2.39 32.20 38.21
CA THR A 432 -3.82 32.51 38.15
C THR A 432 -4.63 31.21 38.25
N VAL A 433 -5.80 31.29 38.90
CA VAL A 433 -6.71 30.11 38.98
C VAL A 433 -7.74 30.07 37.87
N CYS A 434 -7.59 30.92 36.85
CA CYS A 434 -8.36 30.89 35.61
C CYS A 434 -7.45 31.31 34.45
N THR A 435 -7.36 30.48 33.47
CA THR A 435 -6.64 30.73 32.24
C THR A 435 -7.63 31.00 31.13
N GLU A 436 -7.26 31.78 30.12
CA GLU A 436 -8.10 31.90 28.93
C GLU A 436 -8.14 30.60 28.15
N ASN A 437 -9.28 30.37 27.49
CA ASN A 437 -9.53 29.14 26.76
C ASN A 437 -8.49 28.92 25.63
N LEU A 438 -8.27 27.64 25.29
CA LEU A 438 -7.56 27.20 24.12
C LEU A 438 -8.53 26.44 23.21
N THR A 439 -8.10 26.00 22.07
CA THR A 439 -8.97 25.35 21.08
C THR A 439 -8.74 23.84 21.04
N PRO A 440 -9.55 23.02 21.73
CA PRO A 440 -9.46 21.56 21.68
C PRO A 440 -10.25 20.97 20.51
N SER A 441 -10.40 21.72 19.41
CA SER A 441 -11.19 21.28 18.27
C SER A 441 -10.57 20.07 17.57
N TRP A 442 -11.34 19.41 16.71
CA TRP A 442 -10.85 18.28 15.92
C TRP A 442 -9.56 18.60 15.17
N ASP A 443 -9.56 19.69 14.38
CA ASP A 443 -8.38 20.06 13.60
C ASP A 443 -7.18 20.39 14.51
N GLU A 444 -7.38 21.20 15.55
CA GLU A 444 -6.30 21.62 16.46
C GLU A 444 -5.74 20.44 17.25
N SER A 445 -6.59 19.59 17.83
CA SER A 445 -6.14 18.40 18.57
C SER A 445 -5.33 17.44 17.67
N HIS A 446 -5.64 17.38 16.37
CA HIS A 446 -4.87 16.61 15.43
C HIS A 446 -3.51 17.27 15.11
N HIS A 447 -3.46 18.59 15.00
CA HIS A 447 -2.20 19.33 14.88
C HIS A 447 -1.30 19.10 16.11
N ASP A 448 -1.88 19.10 17.31
CA ASP A 448 -1.14 18.95 18.56
C ASP A 448 -0.47 17.59 18.73
N THR A 449 -0.90 16.56 18.01
CA THR A 449 -0.31 15.23 18.12
C THR A 449 1.07 15.10 17.47
N ASN A 450 1.56 16.11 16.75
CA ASN A 450 2.85 16.13 16.04
C ASN A 450 3.17 14.81 15.33
N LEU A 451 2.26 14.40 14.48
CA LEU A 451 2.33 13.14 13.76
C LEU A 451 3.54 13.07 12.84
N VAL A 452 4.24 11.95 12.81
CA VAL A 452 5.33 11.72 11.86
C VAL A 452 4.81 11.78 10.43
N GLY A 453 5.25 12.77 9.67
CA GLY A 453 4.80 13.04 8.30
C GLY A 453 3.87 14.25 8.19
N GLY A 454 3.54 14.91 9.31
CA GLY A 454 2.66 16.09 9.38
C GLY A 454 1.18 15.75 9.16
N ASP A 455 0.33 16.77 9.23
CA ASP A 455 -1.13 16.65 9.21
C ASP A 455 -1.70 15.95 7.99
N SER A 456 -1.04 16.10 6.84
CA SER A 456 -1.44 15.41 5.61
C SER A 456 -1.19 13.90 5.63
N ALA A 457 -0.49 13.37 6.63
CA ALA A 457 -0.15 11.95 6.77
C ALA A 457 -1.14 11.17 7.64
N TRP A 458 -2.22 11.79 8.12
CA TRP A 458 -3.22 11.10 8.94
C TRP A 458 -3.78 9.86 8.22
N SER A 459 -3.57 8.72 8.84
CA SER A 459 -4.06 7.42 8.37
C SER A 459 -4.25 6.45 9.54
N THR A 460 -4.94 5.36 9.32
CA THR A 460 -5.16 4.30 10.31
C THR A 460 -3.89 3.56 10.76
N THR A 461 -2.73 3.87 10.17
CA THR A 461 -1.43 3.25 10.48
C THR A 461 -0.43 4.23 11.08
N ASN A 462 -0.92 5.32 11.64
CA ASN A 462 -0.07 6.36 12.21
C ASN A 462 0.76 5.85 13.39
N THR A 463 2.01 6.29 13.45
CA THR A 463 2.90 6.08 14.60
C THR A 463 3.17 7.43 15.26
N PHE A 464 2.97 7.48 16.55
CA PHE A 464 3.26 8.64 17.38
C PHE A 464 4.65 8.48 18.02
N THR A 465 5.33 9.59 18.25
CA THR A 465 6.60 9.59 18.98
C THR A 465 6.43 10.38 20.26
N ASP A 466 6.82 9.80 21.38
CA ASP A 466 6.66 10.33 22.74
C ASP A 466 7.27 11.73 22.99
N SER A 467 8.01 12.27 22.04
CA SER A 467 8.80 13.50 22.26
C SER A 467 8.17 14.76 21.67
N SER A 468 6.91 14.74 21.29
CA SER A 468 6.55 15.68 20.26
C SER A 468 5.15 16.32 20.34
N PHE A 469 4.62 16.54 21.53
CA PHE A 469 3.56 17.51 21.64
C PHE A 469 4.14 18.90 21.41
N ALA A 470 3.90 19.41 20.23
CA ALA A 470 4.19 20.78 19.93
C ALA A 470 3.05 21.64 20.51
N MET A 471 3.39 22.79 21.02
CA MET A 471 2.43 23.81 21.32
C MET A 471 1.98 24.42 20.00
N ASP A 472 1.10 23.73 19.26
CA ASP A 472 0.71 24.15 17.91
C ASP A 472 -0.69 24.77 17.85
N ASN A 473 -1.40 24.68 18.94
CA ASN A 473 -2.84 24.82 19.01
C ASN A 473 -3.38 26.21 19.35
N PHE A 474 -2.59 27.25 19.40
CA PHE A 474 -3.01 28.41 20.13
C PHE A 474 -3.61 29.53 19.36
N LEU A 475 -3.29 29.54 18.12
CA LEU A 475 -3.68 30.61 17.27
C LEU A 475 -4.54 30.04 16.20
N ASP A 476 -5.80 29.77 16.54
CA ASP A 476 -6.80 29.66 15.52
C ASP A 476 -6.66 30.86 14.57
N THR A 477 -6.42 30.55 13.30
CA THR A 477 -6.31 31.55 12.25
C THR A 477 -7.58 32.39 12.09
N THR A 478 -8.68 31.99 12.72
CA THR A 478 -9.96 32.73 12.74
C THR A 478 -10.04 33.78 13.82
N GLY A 479 -9.11 33.80 14.78
CA GLY A 479 -9.02 34.87 15.77
C GLY A 479 -9.95 34.77 16.96
N GLU A 480 -10.65 33.68 17.17
CA GLU A 480 -11.65 33.55 18.24
C GLU A 480 -11.05 33.20 19.63
N GLN A 481 -9.82 32.67 19.67
CA GLN A 481 -9.17 32.15 20.87
C GLN A 481 -7.88 32.89 21.24
N HIS A 482 -7.64 34.07 20.68
CA HIS A 482 -6.45 34.84 21.00
C HIS A 482 -6.54 35.50 22.37
N SER A 483 -5.70 35.03 23.29
CA SER A 483 -5.45 35.82 24.51
C SER A 483 -4.64 37.07 24.14
N PRO A 484 -5.10 38.26 24.55
CA PRO A 484 -4.28 39.44 24.40
C PRO A 484 -3.06 39.46 25.33
N TYR A 485 -3.03 38.55 26.29
CA TYR A 485 -1.96 38.43 27.30
C TYR A 485 -0.95 37.36 26.90
N ASP A 486 -1.33 36.42 26.08
CA ASP A 486 -0.50 35.28 25.63
C ASP A 486 -0.54 35.07 24.13
N PRO A 487 0.12 35.96 23.35
CA PRO A 487 0.08 35.90 21.89
C PRO A 487 0.85 34.69 21.27
N ILE A 488 1.59 33.96 22.08
CA ILE A 488 2.35 32.78 21.63
C ILE A 488 1.86 31.47 22.26
N GLY A 489 0.84 31.53 23.09
CA GLY A 489 0.16 30.36 23.66
C GLY A 489 0.93 29.62 24.78
N THR A 490 1.77 30.33 25.51
CA THR A 490 2.54 29.73 26.62
C THR A 490 1.68 29.12 27.72
N ARG A 491 0.45 29.62 27.89
CA ARG A 491 -0.51 29.12 28.89
C ARG A 491 -0.84 27.62 28.74
N ALA A 492 -0.65 27.06 27.54
CA ALA A 492 -0.80 25.63 27.36
C ALA A 492 0.19 24.80 28.20
N MET A 493 1.35 25.36 28.53
CA MET A 493 2.39 24.73 29.32
C MET A 493 2.25 25.00 30.83
N GLY A 494 1.22 25.73 31.24
CA GLY A 494 0.93 25.98 32.62
C GLY A 494 0.46 24.74 33.37
N TYR A 495 0.84 24.59 34.63
CA TYR A 495 0.36 23.52 35.49
C TYR A 495 -0.03 24.01 36.86
N TYR A 496 -0.96 23.30 37.50
CA TYR A 496 -1.35 23.49 38.88
C TYR A 496 -0.71 22.45 39.81
N ASN A 497 -0.63 22.74 41.08
CA ASN A 497 -0.08 21.82 42.05
C ASN A 497 -0.98 21.69 43.29
N GLN A 498 -0.50 21.08 44.38
CA GLN A 498 -1.23 20.89 45.64
C GLN A 498 -1.61 22.18 46.36
N ASP A 499 -0.98 23.30 46.05
CA ASP A 499 -1.32 24.61 46.68
C ASP A 499 -2.55 25.21 46.02
N ASP A 500 -2.78 24.86 44.74
CA ASP A 500 -3.95 25.31 43.96
C ASP A 500 -5.14 24.37 44.15
N LEU A 501 -4.87 23.05 44.13
CA LEU A 501 -5.88 21.99 44.14
C LEU A 501 -5.63 20.97 45.27
N PRO A 502 -5.57 21.46 46.54
CA PRO A 502 -5.19 20.58 47.68
C PRO A 502 -6.10 19.39 47.84
N TYR A 503 -7.39 19.55 47.57
CA TYR A 503 -8.39 18.48 47.68
C TYR A 503 -8.18 17.38 46.64
N TYR A 504 -7.94 17.74 45.38
CA TYR A 504 -7.72 16.77 44.33
C TYR A 504 -6.39 16.04 44.47
N TYR A 505 -5.33 16.72 44.90
CA TYR A 505 -4.04 16.12 45.18
C TYR A 505 -4.12 15.08 46.32
N ASP A 506 -4.88 15.40 47.35
CA ASP A 506 -5.15 14.44 48.44
C ASP A 506 -5.98 13.23 47.93
N LEU A 507 -7.08 13.50 47.21
CA LEU A 507 -7.89 12.40 46.64
C LEU A 507 -7.06 11.48 45.79
N ALA A 508 -6.29 12.00 44.80
CA ALA A 508 -5.45 11.21 43.89
C ALA A 508 -4.21 10.59 44.62
N THR A 509 -3.94 10.98 45.87
CA THR A 509 -2.91 10.35 46.69
C THR A 509 -3.44 9.15 47.44
N PHE A 510 -4.62 9.23 48.04
CA PHE A 510 -5.20 8.19 48.87
C PHE A 510 -6.07 7.20 48.11
N PHE A 511 -6.71 7.65 47.04
CA PHE A 511 -7.60 6.87 46.19
C PHE A 511 -6.95 6.61 44.82
N PRO A 512 -7.36 5.56 44.10
CA PRO A 512 -6.80 5.28 42.80
C PRO A 512 -6.93 6.42 41.80
N THR A 513 -5.86 6.62 41.03
CA THR A 513 -5.83 7.44 39.81
C THR A 513 -5.19 6.65 38.66
N SER A 514 -5.11 7.26 37.52
CA SER A 514 -4.41 6.66 36.37
C SER A 514 -3.64 7.75 35.64
N ASP A 515 -2.42 7.43 35.24
CA ASP A 515 -1.57 8.28 34.39
C ASP A 515 -1.62 7.88 32.89
N THR A 516 -2.59 7.03 32.54
CA THR A 516 -2.87 6.57 31.17
C THR A 516 -4.38 6.56 30.87
N TRP A 517 -5.10 7.51 31.46
CA TRP A 517 -6.53 7.70 31.26
C TRP A 517 -6.80 8.85 30.29
N HIS A 518 -7.50 8.56 29.19
CA HIS A 518 -7.67 9.46 28.06
C HIS A 518 -9.11 9.87 27.83
N SER A 519 -9.32 10.99 27.15
CA SER A 519 -10.59 11.26 26.49
C SER A 519 -10.77 10.31 25.29
N PRO A 520 -12.01 10.03 24.85
CA PRO A 520 -12.25 9.05 23.79
C PRO A 520 -11.70 9.40 22.42
N ILE A 521 -11.71 10.69 22.06
CA ILE A 521 -11.30 11.16 20.73
C ILE A 521 -10.58 12.50 20.79
N LEU A 522 -9.83 12.82 19.75
CA LEU A 522 -9.20 14.12 19.51
C LEU A 522 -10.25 15.14 19.02
N ALA A 523 -11.09 15.61 19.92
CA ALA A 523 -12.14 16.58 19.62
C ALA A 523 -12.50 17.35 20.90
N ASN A 524 -13.30 18.39 20.74
CA ASN A 524 -13.77 19.20 21.87
C ASN A 524 -14.89 18.52 22.67
N THR A 525 -15.43 19.29 23.64
CA THR A 525 -16.42 18.90 24.65
C THR A 525 -17.58 18.05 24.13
N VAL A 526 -18.32 18.50 23.10
CA VAL A 526 -19.57 17.85 22.71
C VAL A 526 -19.36 16.45 22.16
N PRO A 527 -18.50 16.19 21.15
CA PRO A 527 -18.23 14.85 20.67
C PRO A 527 -17.69 13.92 21.78
N ASN A 528 -16.80 14.41 22.64
CA ASN A 528 -16.27 13.63 23.75
C ASN A 528 -17.35 13.26 24.79
N ARG A 529 -18.21 14.20 25.16
CA ARG A 529 -19.34 13.93 26.08
C ARG A 529 -20.35 12.96 25.49
N MET A 530 -20.55 12.95 24.15
CA MET A 530 -21.39 11.94 23.48
C MET A 530 -20.87 10.54 23.75
N TYR A 531 -19.55 10.32 23.76
CA TYR A 531 -18.96 9.04 24.11
C TYR A 531 -19.28 8.60 25.54
N LEU A 532 -19.36 9.51 26.51
CA LEU A 532 -19.78 9.14 27.87
C LEU A 532 -21.27 8.81 27.97
N MET A 533 -22.09 9.33 27.06
CA MET A 533 -23.54 9.05 27.05
C MET A 533 -23.90 7.82 26.23
N ALA A 534 -23.21 7.60 25.10
CA ALA A 534 -23.62 6.64 24.09
C ALA A 534 -22.46 5.80 23.52
N ALA A 535 -21.25 5.92 24.05
CA ALA A 535 -20.01 5.28 23.58
C ALA A 535 -19.64 5.60 22.13
N THR A 536 -20.22 6.63 21.51
CA THR A 536 -19.98 7.09 20.14
C THR A 536 -20.35 8.56 20.00
N SER A 537 -19.71 9.27 19.07
CA SER A 537 -20.10 10.62 18.68
C SER A 537 -21.02 10.66 17.45
N PHE A 538 -21.45 9.51 16.93
CA PHE A 538 -22.31 9.40 15.72
C PHE A 538 -21.74 10.10 14.49
N GLY A 539 -20.41 10.13 14.34
CA GLY A 539 -19.72 10.81 13.27
C GLY A 539 -19.34 12.26 13.55
N HIS A 540 -19.76 12.82 14.69
CA HIS A 540 -19.47 14.24 15.01
C HIS A 540 -18.00 14.43 15.37
N GLU A 541 -17.36 15.38 14.66
CA GLU A 541 -16.02 15.90 14.91
C GLU A 541 -16.06 17.21 15.69
N TYR A 542 -17.15 17.98 15.56
CA TYR A 542 -17.40 19.28 16.16
C TYR A 542 -18.76 19.35 16.83
N PRO A 543 -18.99 20.35 17.72
CA PRO A 543 -20.32 20.68 18.17
C PRO A 543 -21.20 21.14 17.01
N ASP A 544 -22.47 20.78 17.05
CA ASP A 544 -23.43 21.24 16.06
C ASP A 544 -23.79 22.71 16.27
N ASN A 545 -24.09 23.43 15.18
CA ASN A 545 -24.45 24.85 15.18
C ASN A 545 -25.89 25.15 15.62
N GLY A 546 -26.51 24.32 16.47
CA GLY A 546 -27.78 24.60 17.13
C GLY A 546 -29.07 24.28 16.37
N ASP A 547 -29.02 24.00 15.09
CA ASP A 547 -30.15 23.59 14.22
C ASP A 547 -30.12 22.12 13.83
N HIS A 548 -29.55 21.27 14.67
CA HIS A 548 -29.43 19.84 14.42
C HIS A 548 -30.62 19.05 14.95
N PRO A 549 -30.97 17.89 14.35
CA PRO A 549 -31.88 16.93 14.95
C PRO A 549 -31.27 16.34 16.24
N LEU A 550 -32.08 15.99 17.22
CA LEU A 550 -31.61 15.30 18.41
C LEU A 550 -30.84 14.02 18.03
N TYR A 551 -29.73 13.74 18.72
CA TYR A 551 -28.89 12.58 18.49
C TYR A 551 -29.67 11.29 18.65
N ALA A 552 -29.66 10.43 17.62
CA ALA A 552 -30.60 9.34 17.44
C ALA A 552 -30.01 7.96 17.81
N ALA A 553 -29.30 7.83 18.92
CA ALA A 553 -28.85 6.51 19.33
C ALA A 553 -29.18 6.25 20.79
N PRO A 554 -29.24 4.96 21.17
CA PRO A 554 -29.48 4.62 22.56
C PRO A 554 -28.32 5.10 23.43
N THR A 555 -28.69 5.82 24.47
CA THR A 555 -27.75 6.20 25.53
C THR A 555 -27.65 5.08 26.56
N ILE A 556 -26.63 5.16 27.42
CA ILE A 556 -26.50 4.26 28.58
C ILE A 556 -27.75 4.32 29.46
N PHE A 557 -28.43 5.48 29.54
CA PHE A 557 -29.65 5.66 30.31
C PHE A 557 -30.82 4.86 29.74
N ARG A 558 -30.93 4.76 28.41
CA ARG A 558 -31.90 3.88 27.75
C ARG A 558 -31.54 2.42 28.03
N ALA A 559 -30.29 2.02 27.84
CA ALA A 559 -29.83 0.65 28.07
C ALA A 559 -30.06 0.21 29.54
N MET A 560 -29.83 1.09 30.50
CA MET A 560 -30.14 0.83 31.92
C MET A 560 -31.64 0.65 32.16
N ASN A 561 -32.51 1.46 31.52
CA ASN A 561 -33.95 1.26 31.60
C ASN A 561 -34.36 -0.13 31.10
N ASP A 562 -33.86 -0.53 29.94
CA ASP A 562 -34.15 -1.81 29.31
C ASP A 562 -33.64 -2.99 30.16
N ALA A 563 -32.55 -2.79 30.89
CA ALA A 563 -31.98 -3.73 31.84
C ALA A 563 -32.60 -3.70 33.27
N ASN A 564 -33.57 -2.82 33.52
CA ASN A 564 -34.16 -2.56 34.83
C ASN A 564 -33.15 -2.12 35.90
N VAL A 565 -32.11 -1.37 35.50
CA VAL A 565 -31.15 -0.73 36.39
C VAL A 565 -31.66 0.66 36.75
N SER A 566 -31.74 0.94 38.04
CA SER A 566 -32.19 2.23 38.51
C SER A 566 -31.12 3.31 38.40
N TRP A 567 -31.46 4.47 37.85
CA TRP A 567 -30.54 5.58 37.70
C TRP A 567 -31.21 6.93 37.86
N LEU A 568 -30.39 7.98 38.17
CA LEU A 568 -30.79 9.40 38.21
C LEU A 568 -29.67 10.26 37.56
N TYR A 569 -30.11 11.32 36.91
CA TYR A 569 -29.26 12.33 36.29
C TYR A 569 -29.41 13.64 37.02
N TYR A 570 -28.30 14.23 37.46
CA TYR A 570 -28.29 15.49 38.22
C TYR A 570 -27.57 16.59 37.43
N TYR A 571 -28.16 17.75 37.44
CA TYR A 571 -27.64 18.94 36.76
C TYR A 571 -27.66 20.18 37.67
N ARG A 572 -26.82 21.15 37.31
CA ARG A 572 -26.86 22.50 37.92
C ARG A 572 -27.39 23.51 36.92
N ASP A 573 -26.70 23.71 35.79
CA ASP A 573 -26.97 24.80 34.85
C ASP A 573 -27.60 24.31 33.53
N GLY A 574 -27.17 23.18 33.01
CA GLY A 574 -27.64 22.54 31.78
C GLY A 574 -27.88 21.06 31.96
N VAL A 575 -28.56 20.46 30.99
CA VAL A 575 -28.79 19.02 30.88
C VAL A 575 -28.23 18.54 29.53
N PHE A 576 -27.02 17.98 29.50
CA PHE A 576 -26.41 17.53 28.26
C PHE A 576 -27.22 16.43 27.58
N LEU A 577 -27.86 15.57 28.40
CA LEU A 577 -28.75 14.49 27.91
C LEU A 577 -29.92 15.02 27.06
N ALA A 578 -30.30 16.30 27.19
CA ALA A 578 -31.38 16.91 26.40
C ALA A 578 -31.06 17.00 24.89
N ASN A 579 -29.82 16.81 24.49
CA ASN A 579 -29.41 16.76 23.09
C ASN A 579 -29.76 15.41 22.43
N PHE A 580 -30.15 14.38 23.19
CA PHE A 580 -30.44 13.03 22.68
C PHE A 580 -31.95 12.80 22.54
N GLN A 581 -32.35 12.01 21.54
CA GLN A 581 -33.74 11.61 21.35
C GLN A 581 -34.31 10.88 22.57
N ASP A 582 -33.48 10.11 23.24
CA ASP A 582 -33.86 9.39 24.47
C ASP A 582 -34.44 10.31 25.55
N PHE A 583 -33.99 11.57 25.59
CA PHE A 583 -34.54 12.53 26.58
C PHE A 583 -36.04 12.86 26.35
N THR A 584 -36.55 12.61 25.13
CA THR A 584 -37.98 12.79 24.85
C THR A 584 -38.87 11.65 25.35
N ASP A 585 -38.23 10.53 25.82
CA ASP A 585 -38.94 9.39 26.34
C ASP A 585 -39.55 9.69 27.71
N PRO A 586 -40.84 9.39 27.94
CA PRO A 586 -41.54 9.64 29.21
C PRO A 586 -40.94 8.85 30.39
N ASP A 587 -40.12 7.82 30.14
CA ASP A 587 -39.46 7.00 31.17
C ASP A 587 -38.04 7.53 31.51
N ILE A 588 -37.53 8.53 30.77
CA ILE A 588 -36.19 9.13 30.97
C ILE A 588 -36.28 10.52 31.60
N GLN A 589 -37.04 11.41 31.00
CA GLN A 589 -37.14 12.79 31.46
C GLN A 589 -37.47 12.94 32.96
N PRO A 590 -38.38 12.12 33.58
CA PRO A 590 -38.71 12.23 35.00
C PRO A 590 -37.56 11.85 35.97
N LYS A 591 -36.45 11.34 35.46
CA LYS A 591 -35.28 10.93 36.25
C LYS A 591 -34.17 11.99 36.28
N VAL A 592 -34.45 13.20 35.78
CA VAL A 592 -33.51 14.31 35.70
C VAL A 592 -33.84 15.36 36.73
N PHE A 593 -32.93 15.64 37.66
CA PHE A 593 -33.16 16.47 38.83
C PHE A 593 -32.07 17.53 39.01
N PRO A 594 -32.35 18.67 39.68
CA PRO A 594 -31.30 19.57 40.12
C PRO A 594 -30.37 18.90 41.15
N TYR A 595 -29.09 19.22 41.15
CA TYR A 595 -28.09 18.65 42.05
C TYR A 595 -28.40 18.72 43.54
N THR A 596 -29.21 19.68 43.95
CA THR A 596 -29.65 19.88 45.37
C THR A 596 -30.49 18.69 45.86
N ASP A 597 -31.25 18.02 44.98
CA ASP A 597 -31.96 16.79 45.32
C ASP A 597 -31.01 15.66 45.73
N LEU A 598 -29.84 15.53 45.03
CA LEU A 598 -28.82 14.55 45.42
C LEU A 598 -28.26 14.83 46.84
N LEU A 599 -27.94 16.09 47.13
CA LEU A 599 -27.39 16.48 48.42
C LEU A 599 -28.38 16.22 49.53
N ASP A 600 -29.65 16.49 49.29
CA ASP A 600 -30.74 16.20 50.26
C ASP A 600 -30.90 14.70 50.48
N ARG A 601 -30.80 13.86 49.45
CA ARG A 601 -30.81 12.39 49.55
C ARG A 601 -29.63 11.84 50.36
N LEU A 602 -28.41 12.29 50.06
CA LEU A 602 -27.21 11.91 50.78
C LEU A 602 -27.25 12.35 52.25
N ALA A 603 -27.88 13.48 52.56
CA ALA A 603 -28.05 13.98 53.92
C ALA A 603 -29.18 13.30 54.71
N GLY A 604 -29.93 12.35 54.09
CA GLY A 604 -31.13 11.77 54.72
C GLY A 604 -32.26 12.78 55.00
N LYS A 605 -32.20 13.95 54.33
CA LYS A 605 -33.13 15.07 54.56
C LYS A 605 -34.25 15.11 53.51
N CYS A 606 -34.83 14.03 53.19
CA CYS A 606 -35.98 14.04 52.32
C CYS A 606 -37.20 14.64 53.03
N SER A 607 -37.45 15.95 52.87
CA SER A 607 -38.59 16.64 53.46
C SER A 607 -39.41 17.36 52.38
N GLY A 608 -40.63 16.90 52.09
CA GLY A 608 -41.60 17.57 51.24
C GLY A 608 -42.32 16.62 50.27
N SER A 609 -43.37 17.13 49.63
CA SER A 609 -44.21 16.39 48.68
C SER A 609 -43.52 16.00 47.37
N SER A 610 -42.26 16.38 47.19
CA SER A 610 -41.37 15.99 46.08
C SER A 610 -40.39 14.89 46.46
N CYS A 611 -40.36 14.44 47.71
CA CYS A 611 -39.61 13.31 48.21
C CYS A 611 -40.51 12.05 48.24
N ASP A 612 -40.28 11.13 47.37
CA ASP A 612 -40.88 9.83 47.39
C ASP A 612 -40.25 9.00 48.53
N PRO A 613 -41.00 8.39 49.43
CA PRO A 613 -40.47 7.62 50.56
C PRO A 613 -39.76 6.30 50.09
N ASP A 614 -39.95 5.86 48.85
CA ASP A 614 -39.19 4.76 48.25
C ASP A 614 -37.82 5.20 47.73
N LYS A 615 -37.29 6.37 48.12
CA LYS A 615 -36.05 6.98 47.61
C LYS A 615 -34.78 6.43 48.25
N ALA A 616 -34.54 5.18 48.07
CA ALA A 616 -33.17 4.65 48.03
C ALA A 616 -32.38 5.35 46.93
N LEU A 617 -31.10 5.64 47.16
CA LEU A 617 -30.22 6.06 46.07
C LEU A 617 -30.29 5.01 44.95
N PRO A 618 -30.32 5.45 43.66
CA PRO A 618 -30.36 4.51 42.57
C PRO A 618 -28.99 3.83 42.41
N GLN A 619 -28.95 2.78 41.57
CA GLN A 619 -27.74 2.05 41.30
C GLN A 619 -26.70 2.91 40.55
N VAL A 620 -27.15 3.79 39.64
CA VAL A 620 -26.25 4.66 38.87
C VAL A 620 -26.68 6.12 39.00
N ILE A 621 -25.71 6.99 39.30
CA ILE A 621 -25.89 8.42 39.54
C ILE A 621 -24.94 9.18 38.63
N PHE A 622 -25.46 9.92 37.68
CA PHE A 622 -24.69 10.85 36.88
C PHE A 622 -24.83 12.26 37.38
N ILE A 623 -23.71 12.96 37.51
CA ILE A 623 -23.65 14.36 37.88
C ILE A 623 -23.03 15.14 36.72
N ASP A 624 -23.83 15.95 36.04
CA ASP A 624 -23.37 16.81 34.95
C ASP A 624 -22.50 17.92 35.49
N SER A 625 -21.53 18.36 34.68
CA SER A 625 -20.73 19.54 35.02
C SER A 625 -21.64 20.76 35.18
N ALA A 626 -21.22 21.70 35.98
CA ALA A 626 -21.90 22.97 36.11
C ALA A 626 -21.48 23.92 34.98
N SER A 627 -21.63 23.46 33.75
CA SER A 627 -21.32 24.24 32.54
C SER A 627 -22.39 25.29 32.30
N GLY A 628 -21.98 26.54 32.28
CA GLY A 628 -22.88 27.65 32.06
C GLY A 628 -22.66 28.82 33.01
N ALA A 629 -23.74 29.48 33.41
CA ALA A 629 -23.66 30.74 34.14
C ALA A 629 -22.97 30.67 35.51
N SER A 630 -22.83 29.48 36.12
CA SER A 630 -22.17 29.32 37.42
C SER A 630 -20.65 29.25 37.32
N GLY A 631 -20.09 28.82 36.20
CA GLY A 631 -18.65 28.68 36.00
C GLY A 631 -17.98 27.73 36.98
N LEU A 632 -18.63 26.61 37.35
CA LEU A 632 -18.11 25.62 38.29
C LEU A 632 -17.70 24.29 37.64
N ASP A 633 -17.58 24.27 36.34
CA ASP A 633 -17.18 23.15 35.51
C ASP A 633 -15.67 23.00 35.31
N GLU A 634 -14.91 24.00 35.80
CA GLU A 634 -13.44 24.09 35.63
C GLU A 634 -12.96 24.36 34.19
N HIS A 635 -13.89 24.59 33.25
CA HIS A 635 -13.53 25.03 31.91
C HIS A 635 -12.54 26.20 31.93
N PRO A 636 -11.53 26.32 31.08
CA PRO A 636 -10.73 27.52 30.94
C PRO A 636 -11.64 28.76 30.87
N ASP A 637 -11.21 29.87 31.44
CA ASP A 637 -11.96 31.06 31.86
C ASP A 637 -12.63 30.95 33.23
N ASN A 638 -12.98 29.76 33.71
CA ASN A 638 -13.58 29.57 35.02
C ASN A 638 -12.54 29.30 36.10
N ASN A 639 -12.90 29.63 37.33
CA ASN A 639 -12.04 29.46 38.49
C ASN A 639 -11.97 27.97 38.89
N ILE A 640 -10.84 27.31 38.70
CA ILE A 640 -10.63 25.90 39.02
C ILE A 640 -10.86 25.58 40.49
N GLN A 641 -10.53 26.50 41.40
CA GLN A 641 -10.72 26.29 42.84
C GLN A 641 -12.19 26.28 43.19
N SER A 642 -13.01 27.09 42.55
CA SER A 642 -14.46 27.12 42.74
C SER A 642 -15.11 25.83 42.19
N GLY A 643 -14.64 25.32 41.06
CA GLY A 643 -15.06 24.02 40.45
C GLY A 643 -14.69 22.85 41.36
N ALA A 644 -13.44 22.78 41.82
CA ALA A 644 -12.99 21.74 42.73
C ALA A 644 -13.74 21.78 44.08
N ALA A 645 -14.09 22.96 44.58
CA ALA A 645 -14.93 23.11 45.80
C ALA A 645 -16.39 22.63 45.55
N TYR A 646 -16.89 22.81 44.33
CA TYR A 646 -18.19 22.26 43.94
C TYR A 646 -18.16 20.72 43.92
N VAL A 647 -17.17 20.11 43.34
CA VAL A 647 -16.93 18.65 43.35
C VAL A 647 -16.77 18.13 44.78
N GLN A 648 -15.99 18.84 45.61
CA GLN A 648 -15.81 18.50 47.04
C GLN A 648 -17.14 18.36 47.76
N THR A 649 -18.13 19.17 47.40
CA THR A 649 -19.46 19.15 48.04
C THR A 649 -20.13 17.76 47.89
N PHE A 650 -20.06 17.15 46.72
CA PHE A 650 -20.66 15.83 46.47
C PHE A 650 -19.89 14.71 47.14
N ILE A 651 -18.57 14.71 46.99
CA ILE A 651 -17.71 13.65 47.54
C ILE A 651 -17.80 13.64 49.06
N GLN A 652 -17.77 14.82 49.72
CA GLN A 652 -17.93 14.91 51.18
C GLN A 652 -19.32 14.51 51.65
N ALA A 653 -20.37 14.87 50.89
CA ALA A 653 -21.72 14.45 51.22
C ALA A 653 -21.86 12.93 51.12
N LEU A 654 -21.28 12.31 50.10
CA LEU A 654 -21.25 10.85 49.97
C LEU A 654 -20.48 10.20 51.10
N MET A 655 -19.25 10.62 51.39
CA MET A 655 -18.40 10.08 52.47
C MET A 655 -19.03 10.18 53.86
N GLN A 656 -19.95 11.13 54.05
CA GLN A 656 -20.70 11.32 55.31
C GLN A 656 -22.05 10.59 55.34
N SER A 657 -22.49 10.01 54.23
CA SER A 657 -23.77 9.33 54.12
C SER A 657 -23.62 7.82 54.43
N ASP A 658 -24.73 7.14 54.72
CA ASP A 658 -24.79 5.69 54.86
C ASP A 658 -24.44 4.96 53.55
N ALA A 659 -24.58 5.60 52.41
CA ALA A 659 -24.27 5.04 51.12
C ALA A 659 -22.76 4.93 50.86
N TRP A 660 -21.92 5.59 51.64
CA TRP A 660 -20.48 5.53 51.50
C TRP A 660 -19.96 4.10 51.45
N GLN A 661 -20.44 3.26 52.34
CA GLN A 661 -19.96 1.87 52.53
C GLN A 661 -20.07 0.96 51.32
N ASP A 662 -20.89 1.28 50.31
CA ASP A 662 -21.16 0.45 49.15
C ASP A 662 -21.25 1.27 47.82
N SER A 663 -20.56 2.40 47.82
CA SER A 663 -20.50 3.34 46.67
C SER A 663 -19.13 3.43 46.03
N VAL A 664 -19.12 3.82 44.79
CA VAL A 664 -17.97 4.38 44.11
C VAL A 664 -18.32 5.70 43.47
N PHE A 665 -17.43 6.70 43.56
CA PHE A 665 -17.51 7.98 42.86
C PHE A 665 -16.34 8.10 41.90
N ILE A 666 -16.61 8.26 40.60
CA ILE A 666 -15.63 8.41 39.54
C ILE A 666 -15.68 9.86 39.07
N LEU A 667 -14.59 10.58 39.25
CA LEU A 667 -14.40 11.93 38.73
C LEU A 667 -13.48 11.88 37.53
N THR A 668 -13.88 12.50 36.43
CA THR A 668 -13.02 12.64 35.22
C THR A 668 -13.35 13.92 34.46
N TYR A 669 -12.68 14.14 33.35
CA TYR A 669 -12.80 15.32 32.50
C TYR A 669 -13.16 14.90 31.08
N ASP A 670 -13.83 15.77 30.33
CA ASP A 670 -14.33 15.48 28.99
C ASP A 670 -13.23 15.45 27.95
N GLU A 671 -12.27 16.39 27.99
CA GLU A 671 -11.12 16.44 27.10
C GLU A 671 -10.01 17.35 27.69
N GLY A 672 -8.87 17.45 27.00
CA GLY A 672 -7.66 18.10 27.52
C GLY A 672 -7.65 19.62 27.45
N GLY A 673 -8.65 20.29 26.84
CA GLY A 673 -8.74 21.75 26.78
C GLY A 673 -7.73 22.44 25.87
N GLY A 674 -7.07 21.71 24.95
CA GLY A 674 -5.93 22.26 24.21
C GLY A 674 -4.68 22.48 25.09
N LEU A 675 -4.68 21.94 26.31
CA LEU A 675 -3.60 22.07 27.28
C LEU A 675 -2.58 20.95 27.09
N TYR A 676 -1.32 21.24 27.33
CA TYR A 676 -0.22 20.31 27.14
C TYR A 676 -0.42 19.01 27.91
N ASP A 677 -0.13 17.92 27.22
CA ASP A 677 0.07 16.58 27.78
C ASP A 677 1.22 15.90 27.03
N HIS A 678 2.16 15.27 27.75
CA HIS A 678 3.34 14.70 27.14
C HIS A 678 3.13 13.25 26.62
N VAL A 679 1.99 12.62 26.92
CA VAL A 679 1.68 11.26 26.49
C VAL A 679 0.77 11.27 25.28
N PRO A 680 1.19 10.62 24.19
CA PRO A 680 0.41 10.58 22.95
C PRO A 680 -0.88 9.77 23.08
N PRO A 681 -1.90 10.06 22.26
CA PRO A 681 -3.04 9.20 22.08
C PRO A 681 -2.66 7.76 21.65
N PHE A 682 -3.49 6.80 21.94
CA PHE A 682 -3.26 5.39 21.57
C PHE A 682 -4.43 4.78 20.79
N MET A 683 -4.14 3.68 20.09
CA MET A 683 -5.10 3.02 19.23
C MET A 683 -6.12 2.19 20.02
N VAL A 684 -7.38 2.31 19.65
CA VAL A 684 -8.54 1.62 20.24
C VAL A 684 -9.50 1.21 19.11
N PRO A 685 -10.40 0.25 19.33
CA PRO A 685 -11.45 -0.03 18.34
C PRO A 685 -12.33 1.20 18.09
N PRO A 686 -12.73 1.47 16.84
CA PRO A 686 -13.78 2.46 16.58
C PRO A 686 -15.08 2.02 17.25
N PRO A 687 -15.96 2.95 17.63
CA PRO A 687 -17.22 2.60 18.31
C PRO A 687 -18.16 1.80 17.40
N ASP A 688 -18.22 2.17 16.14
CA ASP A 688 -19.13 1.65 15.12
C ASP A 688 -18.50 1.82 13.72
N ASP A 689 -19.28 1.60 12.66
CA ASP A 689 -18.86 1.74 11.26
C ASP A 689 -19.01 3.17 10.72
N THR A 690 -19.41 4.14 11.57
CA THR A 690 -19.61 5.53 11.17
C THR A 690 -18.26 6.24 11.10
N ALA A 691 -17.92 6.76 9.92
CA ALA A 691 -16.69 7.52 9.75
C ALA A 691 -16.83 8.95 10.29
N PRO A 692 -15.71 9.59 10.72
CA PRO A 692 -15.70 11.02 11.09
C PRO A 692 -16.31 11.89 9.98
N GLY A 693 -17.04 12.90 10.36
CA GLY A 693 -17.73 13.81 9.45
C GLY A 693 -18.96 13.22 8.73
N GLN A 694 -19.39 12.02 9.09
CA GLN A 694 -20.58 11.37 8.53
C GLN A 694 -21.70 11.29 9.58
N CYS A 695 -22.55 12.30 9.62
CA CYS A 695 -23.71 12.35 10.51
C CYS A 695 -25.00 12.26 9.68
N PRO A 696 -25.51 11.07 9.39
CA PRO A 696 -26.74 10.93 8.66
C PRO A 696 -27.92 11.46 9.49
N ASP A 697 -28.73 12.36 8.90
CA ASP A 697 -29.94 12.84 9.55
C ASP A 697 -30.93 11.66 9.72
N PRO A 698 -31.29 11.31 10.94
CA PRO A 698 -32.23 10.21 11.20
C PRO A 698 -33.62 10.41 10.58
N ASN A 699 -33.98 11.67 10.29
CA ASN A 699 -35.27 12.02 9.68
C ASN A 699 -35.18 12.20 8.16
N ASN A 700 -33.97 12.37 7.61
CA ASN A 700 -33.71 12.57 6.19
C ASN A 700 -32.36 11.95 5.79
N GLY A 701 -32.30 10.66 5.71
CA GLY A 701 -31.07 9.83 5.56
C GLY A 701 -30.10 10.15 4.41
N SER A 702 -30.34 11.21 3.66
CA SER A 702 -29.42 11.73 2.63
C SER A 702 -28.76 13.05 3.00
N ALA A 703 -29.13 13.69 4.11
CA ALA A 703 -28.52 14.92 4.57
C ALA A 703 -27.43 14.61 5.60
N ASN A 704 -26.23 15.14 5.37
CA ASN A 704 -25.15 15.18 6.37
C ASN A 704 -25.18 16.57 7.01
N TYR A 705 -25.40 16.63 8.33
CA TYR A 705 -25.49 17.89 9.05
C TYR A 705 -24.25 18.18 9.93
N CYS A 706 -23.27 17.26 9.94
CA CYS A 706 -22.02 17.49 10.64
C CYS A 706 -21.25 18.70 10.10
N GLN A 707 -20.62 19.42 10.97
CA GLN A 707 -19.43 20.18 10.64
C GLN A 707 -18.28 19.19 10.46
N VAL A 708 -17.56 19.29 9.33
CA VAL A 708 -16.45 18.40 8.98
C VAL A 708 -15.14 19.15 9.14
N GLY A 709 -14.17 18.55 9.81
CA GLY A 709 -12.82 19.08 9.96
C GLY A 709 -12.09 19.16 8.61
N LYS A 710 -11.03 19.93 8.57
CA LYS A 710 -10.14 20.05 7.42
C LYS A 710 -9.14 18.91 7.40
N LEU A 711 -8.78 18.39 8.58
CA LEU A 711 -7.89 17.26 8.74
C LEU A 711 -8.69 15.97 8.75
N GLY A 712 -8.20 14.97 8.02
CA GLY A 712 -8.72 13.62 8.11
C GLY A 712 -8.43 13.04 9.50
N GLY A 713 -9.21 12.07 9.93
CA GLY A 713 -9.01 11.37 11.19
C GLY A 713 -9.78 10.06 11.22
N THR A 714 -9.73 9.39 12.34
CA THR A 714 -10.44 8.14 12.56
C THR A 714 -10.89 8.06 14.01
N PHE A 715 -11.99 7.40 14.28
CA PHE A 715 -12.46 7.13 15.65
C PHE A 715 -11.75 5.94 16.33
N ASN A 716 -10.67 5.43 15.76
CA ASN A 716 -9.85 4.38 16.34
C ASN A 716 -8.64 4.91 17.15
N LEU A 717 -8.64 6.18 17.48
CA LEU A 717 -7.64 6.84 18.29
C LEU A 717 -8.31 7.52 19.47
N THR A 718 -7.67 7.45 20.66
CA THR A 718 -8.12 8.24 21.83
C THR A 718 -7.77 9.70 21.68
N GLY A 719 -8.32 10.57 22.53
CA GLY A 719 -7.80 11.90 22.74
C GLY A 719 -6.63 11.91 23.72
N PHE A 720 -6.30 13.11 24.23
CA PHE A 720 -5.25 13.30 25.22
C PHE A 720 -5.64 12.74 26.59
N ARG A 721 -4.64 12.60 27.48
CA ARG A 721 -4.91 12.21 28.85
C ARG A 721 -5.70 13.28 29.59
N VAL A 722 -6.65 12.81 30.39
CA VAL A 722 -7.44 13.62 31.31
C VAL A 722 -7.34 13.05 32.71
N PRO A 723 -7.53 13.85 33.77
CA PRO A 723 -7.53 13.34 35.13
C PRO A 723 -8.65 12.34 35.39
N VAL A 724 -8.38 11.32 36.22
CA VAL A 724 -9.39 10.44 36.79
C VAL A 724 -9.07 10.15 38.24
N ILE A 725 -10.11 10.12 39.10
CA ILE A 725 -10.01 9.68 40.49
C ILE A 725 -11.16 8.71 40.78
N VAL A 726 -10.84 7.54 41.35
CA VAL A 726 -11.82 6.48 41.65
C VAL A 726 -11.96 6.37 43.17
N ILE A 727 -13.01 6.93 43.72
CA ILE A 727 -13.20 7.13 45.15
C ILE A 727 -14.20 6.11 45.68
N SER A 728 -13.76 5.15 46.49
CA SER A 728 -14.59 4.07 47.04
C SER A 728 -13.95 3.47 48.30
N PRO A 729 -14.71 2.95 49.25
CA PRO A 729 -14.15 2.10 50.31
C PRO A 729 -13.40 0.87 49.80
N TYR A 730 -13.85 0.32 48.66
CA TYR A 730 -13.28 -0.88 48.04
C TYR A 730 -12.17 -0.54 47.03
N ALA A 731 -11.87 0.72 46.81
CA ALA A 731 -10.76 1.11 45.97
C ALA A 731 -9.41 0.71 46.60
N LYS A 732 -8.42 0.33 45.82
CA LYS A 732 -7.07 0.00 46.30
C LYS A 732 -6.41 1.27 46.83
N PRO A 733 -5.90 1.26 48.06
CA PRO A 733 -5.22 2.44 48.61
C PRO A 733 -4.02 2.85 47.76
N ASP A 734 -3.81 4.16 47.58
CA ASP A 734 -2.64 4.76 46.95
C ASP A 734 -2.25 4.19 45.58
N PHE A 735 -3.17 3.55 44.88
CA PHE A 735 -2.94 2.85 43.62
C PHE A 735 -2.88 3.81 42.43
N VAL A 736 -1.93 3.59 41.52
CA VAL A 736 -1.86 4.26 40.22
C VAL A 736 -1.94 3.22 39.11
N SER A 737 -2.93 3.36 38.23
CA SER A 737 -3.06 2.52 37.05
C SER A 737 -2.22 3.06 35.91
N HIS A 738 -1.45 2.14 35.28
CA HIS A 738 -0.70 2.37 34.04
C HIS A 738 -1.34 1.64 32.85
N THR A 739 -2.53 1.11 33.00
CA THR A 739 -3.25 0.44 31.92
C THR A 739 -3.98 1.49 31.10
N PRO A 740 -3.63 1.65 29.80
CA PRO A 740 -4.26 2.65 28.93
C PRO A 740 -5.77 2.43 28.80
N ARG A 741 -6.55 3.51 29.01
CA ARG A 741 -8.02 3.51 28.89
C ARG A 741 -8.52 4.86 28.41
N ASP A 742 -9.66 4.86 27.78
CA ASP A 742 -10.49 6.06 27.71
C ASP A 742 -11.71 5.92 28.66
N TYR A 743 -12.39 7.04 28.90
CA TYR A 743 -13.44 7.04 29.91
C TYR A 743 -14.74 6.34 29.49
N THR A 744 -14.86 5.78 28.26
CA THR A 744 -15.95 4.81 27.97
C THR A 744 -15.79 3.53 28.78
N ALA A 745 -14.63 3.33 29.41
CA ALA A 745 -14.44 2.31 30.44
C ALA A 745 -15.38 2.46 31.64
N ILE A 746 -15.91 3.66 31.92
CA ILE A 746 -16.95 3.90 32.94
C ILE A 746 -18.24 3.21 32.51
N LEU A 747 -18.63 3.32 31.23
CA LEU A 747 -19.80 2.65 30.71
C LEU A 747 -19.63 1.13 30.80
N ALA A 748 -18.48 0.61 30.38
CA ALA A 748 -18.13 -0.81 30.51
C ALA A 748 -18.20 -1.31 31.97
N PHE A 749 -17.78 -0.48 32.93
CA PHE A 749 -17.88 -0.79 34.35
C PHE A 749 -19.34 -0.88 34.83
N ILE A 750 -20.20 0.07 34.43
CA ILE A 750 -21.64 0.03 34.71
C ILE A 750 -22.28 -1.21 34.06
N GLU A 751 -21.96 -1.47 32.78
CA GLU A 751 -22.50 -2.55 31.98
C GLU A 751 -22.18 -3.91 32.60
N THR A 752 -20.91 -4.15 32.90
CA THR A 752 -20.47 -5.40 33.51
C THR A 752 -21.01 -5.58 34.94
N HIS A 753 -21.10 -4.47 35.70
CA HIS A 753 -21.51 -4.51 37.08
C HIS A 753 -23.00 -4.78 37.23
N PHE A 754 -23.82 -4.23 36.39
CA PHE A 754 -25.29 -4.36 36.45
C PHE A 754 -25.88 -5.20 35.29
N ASN A 755 -25.03 -5.90 34.54
CA ASN A 755 -25.42 -6.74 33.41
C ASN A 755 -26.27 -5.98 32.37
N VAL A 756 -25.83 -4.77 32.02
CA VAL A 756 -26.35 -3.96 30.93
C VAL A 756 -25.57 -4.33 29.65
N PRO A 757 -26.21 -4.52 28.50
CA PRO A 757 -25.51 -4.76 27.25
C PRO A 757 -24.61 -3.58 26.87
N ALA A 758 -23.44 -3.88 26.26
CA ALA A 758 -22.57 -2.84 25.69
C ALA A 758 -23.29 -2.08 24.59
N LEU A 759 -23.01 -0.79 24.48
CA LEU A 759 -23.61 0.10 23.48
C LEU A 759 -22.90 -0.02 22.12
N THR A 760 -21.57 -0.16 22.14
CA THR A 760 -20.72 -0.13 20.94
C THR A 760 -19.54 -1.08 21.07
N GLN A 761 -18.65 -1.11 20.06
CA GLN A 761 -17.40 -1.86 20.14
C GLN A 761 -16.38 -1.18 21.08
N ARG A 762 -16.54 0.12 21.36
CA ARG A 762 -15.59 0.88 22.18
C ARG A 762 -15.74 0.52 23.67
N ASP A 763 -16.92 0.51 24.20
CA ASP A 763 -17.20 0.14 25.59
C ASP A 763 -17.07 -1.39 25.79
N LEU A 764 -17.50 -2.19 24.81
CA LEU A 764 -17.25 -3.63 24.82
C LEU A 764 -15.75 -3.97 24.93
N TYR A 765 -14.88 -3.19 24.31
CA TYR A 765 -13.42 -3.38 24.38
C TYR A 765 -12.89 -3.29 25.83
N TRP A 766 -13.49 -2.42 26.66
CA TRP A 766 -13.08 -2.23 28.05
C TRP A 766 -13.69 -3.25 29.01
N GLN A 767 -14.61 -4.08 28.58
CA GLN A 767 -15.15 -5.18 29.40
C GLN A 767 -14.13 -6.32 29.56
N ASP A 768 -13.05 -6.36 28.78
CA ASP A 768 -11.96 -7.32 28.94
C ASP A 768 -11.30 -7.12 30.31
N PRO A 769 -11.19 -8.18 31.16
CA PRO A 769 -10.63 -8.08 32.50
C PRO A 769 -9.22 -7.52 32.58
N SER A 770 -8.42 -7.68 31.55
CA SER A 770 -7.05 -7.11 31.49
C SER A 770 -7.04 -5.59 31.30
N ARG A 771 -8.18 -4.99 30.95
CA ARG A 771 -8.37 -3.58 30.65
C ARG A 771 -9.50 -2.94 31.45
N SER A 772 -10.29 -3.75 32.16
CA SER A 772 -11.46 -3.26 32.89
C SER A 772 -11.06 -2.36 34.05
N MET A 773 -12.01 -1.55 34.52
CA MET A 773 -11.85 -0.74 35.72
C MET A 773 -11.78 -1.55 37.02
N ASP A 774 -12.03 -2.86 37.00
CA ASP A 774 -11.93 -3.71 38.19
C ASP A 774 -10.52 -3.71 38.78
N GLU A 775 -9.49 -3.34 37.99
CA GLU A 775 -8.14 -3.22 38.51
C GLU A 775 -7.99 -2.16 39.59
N PHE A 776 -8.87 -1.17 39.66
CA PHE A 776 -8.87 -0.12 40.70
C PHE A 776 -9.35 -0.64 42.07
N PHE A 777 -9.96 -1.81 42.14
CA PHE A 777 -10.69 -2.28 43.31
C PHE A 777 -10.08 -3.53 43.94
N ASP A 778 -10.29 -3.63 45.28
CA ASP A 778 -10.31 -4.89 46.04
C ASP A 778 -11.74 -5.07 46.59
N PHE A 779 -12.54 -5.84 45.89
CA PHE A 779 -13.94 -6.08 46.29
C PHE A 779 -14.09 -6.95 47.54
N THR A 780 -13.01 -7.46 48.09
CA THR A 780 -13.02 -8.34 49.30
C THR A 780 -12.82 -7.54 50.58
N THR A 781 -12.12 -6.39 50.51
CA THR A 781 -11.73 -5.62 51.70
C THR A 781 -11.99 -4.13 51.48
N PRO A 782 -12.90 -3.49 52.22
CA PRO A 782 -13.11 -2.05 52.14
C PRO A 782 -12.00 -1.27 52.86
N ALA A 783 -10.78 -1.33 52.30
CA ALA A 783 -9.58 -0.77 52.90
C ALA A 783 -9.66 0.74 53.14
N LEU A 784 -10.44 1.43 52.33
CA LEU A 784 -10.63 2.90 52.39
C LEU A 784 -11.98 3.31 52.98
N LEU A 785 -12.67 2.40 53.70
CA LEU A 785 -13.88 2.77 54.46
C LEU A 785 -13.60 3.90 55.47
N SER A 786 -12.40 3.88 56.04
CA SER A 786 -11.87 4.92 56.90
C SER A 786 -10.47 5.33 56.43
N PRO A 787 -10.05 6.61 56.71
CA PRO A 787 -8.72 7.04 56.29
C PRO A 787 -7.60 6.26 57.01
N PRO A 788 -6.38 6.21 56.42
CA PRO A 788 -5.23 5.56 57.00
C PRO A 788 -4.76 6.25 58.29
N GLY A 789 -3.97 5.57 59.12
CA GLY A 789 -3.34 6.10 60.31
C GLY A 789 -4.07 5.79 61.64
N GLY A 790 -5.28 5.25 61.62
CA GLY A 790 -6.06 4.93 62.79
C GLY A 790 -6.47 6.18 63.61
N GLY A 791 -7.12 6.02 64.72
CA GLY A 791 -7.47 7.12 65.62
C GLY A 791 -8.86 7.70 65.43
N GLY A 792 -9.72 7.08 64.60
CA GLY A 792 -11.13 7.45 64.43
C GLY A 792 -11.36 8.77 63.67
N GLN A 793 -10.38 9.19 62.86
CA GLN A 793 -10.54 10.32 61.93
C GLN A 793 -11.47 9.97 60.79
N THR A 794 -12.18 10.97 60.30
CA THR A 794 -13.02 10.86 59.08
C THR A 794 -12.23 11.36 57.89
N TRP A 795 -12.63 10.96 56.63
CA TRP A 795 -12.05 11.49 55.43
C TRP A 795 -12.08 13.02 55.33
N THR A 796 -13.18 13.63 55.80
CA THR A 796 -13.30 15.10 55.84
C THR A 796 -12.28 15.77 56.79
N GLN A 797 -11.70 15.03 57.73
CA GLN A 797 -10.66 15.56 58.65
C GLN A 797 -9.25 15.31 58.10
N VAL A 798 -9.08 14.33 57.22
CA VAL A 798 -7.78 13.93 56.63
C VAL A 798 -7.50 14.66 55.33
N LEU A 799 -8.49 14.76 54.46
CA LEU A 799 -8.35 15.46 53.19
C LEU A 799 -8.25 16.96 53.41
N ASN A 800 -7.26 17.57 52.78
CA ASN A 800 -7.12 19.01 52.77
C ASN A 800 -8.34 19.63 52.05
N PRO A 801 -9.04 20.58 52.67
CA PRO A 801 -10.19 21.20 52.00
C PRO A 801 -9.72 22.04 50.80
N GLN A 802 -10.57 22.13 49.77
CA GLN A 802 -10.28 23.01 48.63
C GLN A 802 -10.32 24.45 49.09
N THR A 803 -9.31 25.22 48.78
CA THR A 803 -9.27 26.67 48.98
C THR A 803 -9.87 27.35 47.76
N THR A 804 -10.46 28.54 47.97
CA THR A 804 -11.03 29.39 46.90
C THR A 804 -10.45 30.80 46.95
N THR A 805 -9.20 30.91 47.39
CA THR A 805 -8.55 32.21 47.64
C THR A 805 -7.65 32.65 46.51
N GLY A 806 -7.48 31.81 45.49
CA GLY A 806 -6.67 32.13 44.32
C GLY A 806 -7.24 33.28 43.51
N VAL A 807 -6.37 34.00 42.85
CA VAL A 807 -6.75 35.16 42.05
C VAL A 807 -7.00 34.75 40.62
N CYS A 808 -8.20 35.08 40.14
CA CYS A 808 -8.53 34.95 38.73
C CYS A 808 -8.04 36.20 37.97
N ASP A 809 -6.91 36.06 37.30
CA ASP A 809 -6.29 37.18 36.54
C ASP A 809 -5.58 36.61 35.29
N PRO A 810 -6.29 36.55 34.17
CA PRO A 810 -5.72 36.00 32.93
C PRO A 810 -4.44 36.69 32.43
N SER A 811 -4.21 37.94 32.87
CA SER A 811 -2.95 38.64 32.53
C SER A 811 -1.69 38.00 33.14
N LYS A 812 -1.83 36.93 33.94
CA LYS A 812 -0.76 36.20 34.60
C LYS A 812 -0.60 34.76 34.07
N GLU A 813 -1.30 34.42 33.03
CA GLU A 813 -1.33 33.05 32.46
C GLU A 813 -0.08 32.64 31.68
N THR A 814 0.87 33.54 31.49
CA THR A 814 2.08 33.27 30.71
C THR A 814 3.29 32.88 31.57
N GLY A 815 3.06 32.68 32.87
CA GLY A 815 4.15 32.41 33.82
C GLY A 815 4.86 33.70 34.28
N PRO A 816 5.85 33.54 35.18
CA PRO A 816 6.61 34.67 35.74
C PRO A 816 7.57 35.31 34.71
#